data_f7249a3365adde181699dea7256145ec
#
_entry.id   f7249a3365adde181699dea7256145ec
#
_cell.length_a   1.000
_cell.length_b   1.000
_cell.length_c   1.000
_cell.angle_alpha   90.00
_cell.angle_beta   90.00
_cell.angle_gamma   90.00
#
_symmetry.space_group_name_H-M   'P 1'
#
loop_
_entity.id
_entity.type
_entity.pdbx_description
1 polymer ?
#
loop_
_entity_poly.entity_id
_entity_poly.type
_entity_poly.pdbx_seq_one_letter_code
_entity_poly.pdbx_strand_id
1 'polypeptide(L)'
;MANLMSRLKGSDAQPQMTRRGFLVSMTAAGVAFGFPQASNAAMNPAVPDGTPIAPNGQPFEPSMWYWIDAEGQVNVNIIRAEMGQHVGTAIARILADELEVAWEDVHITHVDTAEKWGLMVTGGSWSIWQSWPIYRQAGAAGRTALIEAAAAKWGVDPAGLTARDGAVTDGTQSISYGDLVAEGLDRSFTEDELAALPLKPHADLRLVGQDVHPLDLDTKTTGQAIYGLDAKVDGMVYGVPMLPPTRYGSKVNSVDDSAAKEVKGYLETVVLDDPSGTVPGWVVVLGKTLHAARMATYEISVDWTAGETADVSEDDIQARSRELIDSDAGSILHTEQPETGAAFDAAAETLEAEYTTQSVLHFQMEPVNATVFQNADGVWETHAGNQWQSLILPTLAAALEVPADKIVMRSYMLGGGFGRRLNGDYIVPAALASKAVGKPVKLVFSREEDAQFDSIRSPSVQKLRMAFDEGKAITGMEHHAAAGWPTQVMAPGFMPKGVNEEPYDPFAIDGADHWYSVGAHRVRAISNDLANATFRPGWLRSVGPGWTNFAVESFMDEAAHKVGADPLQFRLDHLKAEGLNAGSAPNAVGGASRQAAVLQRVAEMSGYGQTELPEGTAIGIATTFGQSRTMPTWTAAAVKLAVDAETGDVAVEKMWLAFDCGTVVDPDGARAQCEGAALWGLSMALHEGTRIEDGNVVDLNLGSYTPLRMVDVPQIEVAFVESTEVPVGLGEPGTTVIAPAIANAIFNANGARVRHLPITGDAILAALEN
;
A
#
# COMPACT_ATOMS: atom_id res chain seq x y z
N MET A 1 10.92 4.12 18.31
CA MET A 1 9.79 4.75 17.62
C MET A 1 9.99 6.24 17.36
N ALA A 2 10.29 7.09 18.36
CA ALA A 2 10.54 8.53 18.11
C ALA A 2 11.60 8.82 17.04
N ASN A 3 12.67 8.03 16.96
CA ASN A 3 13.72 8.16 15.92
C ASN A 3 13.27 7.73 14.51
N LEU A 4 12.27 6.86 14.39
CA LEU A 4 11.72 6.45 13.11
C LEU A 4 10.82 7.55 12.55
N MET A 5 10.05 8.18 13.42
CA MET A 5 9.15 9.30 13.07
C MET A 5 9.90 10.58 12.69
N SER A 6 11.06 10.84 13.28
CA SER A 6 11.91 11.96 12.83
C SER A 6 12.43 11.76 11.40
N ARG A 7 12.55 10.52 10.95
CA ARG A 7 12.95 10.19 9.56
C ARG A 7 11.79 10.30 8.58
N LEU A 8 10.54 10.06 9.02
CA LEU A 8 9.34 10.23 8.21
C LEU A 8 8.81 11.67 8.23
N LYS A 9 9.07 12.42 9.32
CA LYS A 9 8.75 13.86 9.43
C LYS A 9 9.74 14.79 8.76
N GLY A 10 10.91 14.31 8.41
CA GLY A 10 11.91 15.08 7.70
C GLY A 10 11.61 15.13 6.22
N SER A 11 10.60 15.90 5.83
CA SER A 11 10.74 16.78 4.68
C SER A 11 12.10 16.70 4.00
N ASP A 12 12.20 16.78 2.75
CA ASP A 12 13.37 17.18 1.96
C ASP A 12 14.57 16.22 1.91
N ALA A 13 14.61 15.14 2.65
CA ALA A 13 15.67 14.16 2.55
C ALA A 13 15.15 12.88 1.92
N GLN A 14 15.66 12.56 0.74
CA GLN A 14 15.68 11.16 0.27
C GLN A 14 16.11 10.28 1.45
N PRO A 15 15.58 9.02 1.59
CA PRO A 15 16.07 8.10 2.59
C PRO A 15 17.58 7.97 2.43
N GLN A 16 18.32 8.65 3.30
CA GLN A 16 19.78 8.60 3.27
C GLN A 16 20.24 7.30 3.88
N MET A 17 21.22 6.67 3.25
CA MET A 17 21.98 5.58 3.83
C MET A 17 22.53 6.03 5.18
N THR A 18 22.40 5.20 6.20
CA THR A 18 22.81 5.57 7.56
C THR A 18 24.30 5.85 7.65
N ARG A 19 24.72 6.68 8.64
CA ARG A 19 26.07 7.24 8.89
C ARG A 19 27.23 6.24 9.07
N ARG A 20 27.21 5.03 8.50
CA ARG A 20 28.18 3.97 8.85
C ARG A 20 29.05 3.47 7.71
N GLY A 21 28.97 4.08 6.54
CA GLY A 21 29.74 3.64 5.39
C GLY A 21 29.18 2.36 4.75
N PHE A 22 29.77 1.92 3.70
CA PHE A 22 29.44 0.72 2.95
C PHE A 22 30.63 -0.24 2.97
N LEU A 23 30.41 -1.49 3.28
CA LEU A 23 31.44 -2.52 3.37
C LEU A 23 31.31 -3.49 2.21
N VAL A 24 32.44 -3.78 1.57
CA VAL A 24 32.61 -4.90 0.66
C VAL A 24 33.61 -5.84 1.31
N SER A 25 33.18 -7.05 1.64
CA SER A 25 34.04 -7.98 2.37
C SER A 25 33.84 -9.42 1.93
N MET A 26 34.89 -10.23 2.08
CA MET A 26 34.83 -11.66 1.85
C MET A 26 33.94 -12.34 2.86
N THR A 27 33.10 -13.23 2.37
CA THR A 27 32.30 -14.19 3.15
C THR A 27 32.55 -15.60 2.66
N ALA A 28 32.08 -16.59 3.40
CA ALA A 28 32.16 -17.99 2.96
C ALA A 28 31.32 -18.28 1.70
N ALA A 29 30.40 -17.38 1.34
CA ALA A 29 29.50 -17.50 0.18
C ALA A 29 29.97 -16.70 -1.05
N GLY A 30 31.01 -15.87 -0.89
CA GLY A 30 31.43 -14.92 -1.92
C GLY A 30 31.74 -13.56 -1.32
N VAL A 31 31.54 -12.48 -2.07
CA VAL A 31 31.73 -11.12 -1.55
C VAL A 31 30.39 -10.48 -1.21
N ALA A 32 30.26 -10.01 0.00
CA ALA A 32 29.10 -9.30 0.53
C ALA A 32 29.24 -7.80 0.32
N PHE A 33 28.14 -7.16 -0.05
CA PHE A 33 28.04 -5.74 -0.30
C PHE A 33 26.95 -5.13 0.60
N GLY A 34 27.34 -4.31 1.55
CA GLY A 34 26.39 -3.76 2.51
C GLY A 34 27.01 -2.81 3.54
N PHE A 35 26.29 -2.56 4.60
CA PHE A 35 26.74 -1.70 5.68
C PHE A 35 27.42 -2.50 6.78
N PRO A 36 28.51 -1.99 7.38
CA PRO A 36 29.10 -2.62 8.55
C PRO A 36 28.06 -2.67 9.67
N GLN A 37 28.03 -3.75 10.41
CA GLN A 37 27.19 -3.87 11.60
C GLN A 37 27.52 -2.75 12.59
N ALA A 38 26.49 -2.21 13.23
CA ALA A 38 26.71 -1.46 14.44
C ALA A 38 27.31 -2.39 15.49
N SER A 39 28.50 -2.05 15.95
CA SER A 39 29.16 -2.75 17.05
C SER A 39 28.43 -2.50 18.39
N ASN A 40 27.18 -2.91 18.48
CA ASN A 40 26.47 -3.09 19.73
C ASN A 40 26.35 -4.59 19.93
N ALA A 41 27.40 -5.20 20.47
CA ALA A 41 27.46 -6.59 20.87
C ALA A 41 26.36 -7.01 21.89
N ALA A 42 25.47 -6.09 22.26
CA ALA A 42 24.34 -6.34 23.16
C ALA A 42 23.01 -6.57 22.41
N MET A 43 22.97 -6.48 21.07
CA MET A 43 21.73 -6.61 20.29
C MET A 43 21.86 -7.59 19.11
N ASN A 44 22.73 -8.58 19.23
CA ASN A 44 22.75 -9.70 18.30
C ASN A 44 22.09 -10.90 19.01
N PRO A 45 20.76 -11.07 18.93
CA PRO A 45 20.21 -12.37 19.20
C PRO A 45 20.87 -13.32 18.19
N ALA A 46 21.19 -14.53 18.60
CA ALA A 46 21.62 -15.56 17.68
C ALA A 46 20.67 -15.52 16.48
N VAL A 47 21.22 -15.35 15.28
CA VAL A 47 20.42 -15.28 14.06
C VAL A 47 19.57 -16.53 14.05
N PRO A 48 18.23 -16.43 14.08
CA PRO A 48 17.39 -17.62 14.15
C PRO A 48 17.68 -18.52 12.95
N ASP A 49 17.61 -19.80 13.18
CA ASP A 49 17.67 -20.79 12.10
C ASP A 49 16.61 -20.44 11.05
N GLY A 50 17.01 -20.15 9.83
CA GLY A 50 16.13 -19.64 8.77
C GLY A 50 16.43 -18.21 8.29
N THR A 51 17.51 -17.60 8.75
CA THR A 51 18.13 -16.50 7.98
C THR A 51 18.38 -16.98 6.56
N PRO A 52 18.14 -16.13 5.52
CA PRO A 52 18.48 -16.50 4.17
C PRO A 52 19.87 -17.11 4.13
N ILE A 53 19.97 -18.30 3.53
CA ILE A 53 21.22 -19.02 3.43
C ILE A 53 21.79 -18.75 2.05
N ALA A 54 23.05 -18.35 1.99
CA ALA A 54 23.77 -18.22 0.73
C ALA A 54 23.71 -19.56 -0.05
N PRO A 55 23.85 -19.55 -1.38
CA PRO A 55 23.76 -20.76 -2.21
C PRO A 55 24.65 -21.92 -1.77
N ASN A 56 25.76 -21.64 -1.08
CA ASN A 56 26.68 -22.66 -0.51
C ASN A 56 26.28 -23.12 0.90
N GLY A 57 25.10 -22.76 1.42
CA GLY A 57 24.61 -23.18 2.73
C GLY A 57 25.12 -22.37 3.93
N GLN A 58 25.79 -21.24 3.71
CA GLN A 58 26.25 -20.37 4.80
C GLN A 58 25.25 -19.28 5.11
N PRO A 59 25.10 -18.83 6.40
CA PRO A 59 24.23 -17.72 6.76
C PRO A 59 24.72 -16.41 6.18
N PHE A 60 23.77 -15.52 5.82
CA PHE A 60 24.07 -14.18 5.36
C PHE A 60 24.62 -13.27 6.45
N GLU A 61 25.49 -12.37 6.02
CA GLU A 61 25.87 -11.24 6.85
C GLU A 61 24.68 -10.28 7.04
N PRO A 62 24.47 -9.78 8.24
CA PRO A 62 23.31 -8.98 8.62
C PRO A 62 23.04 -7.70 7.83
N SER A 63 24.02 -7.10 7.23
CA SER A 63 23.92 -5.81 6.57
C SER A 63 23.94 -5.88 5.04
N MET A 64 23.89 -7.06 4.46
CA MET A 64 23.99 -7.27 3.01
C MET A 64 22.74 -6.83 2.26
N TRP A 65 22.91 -5.97 1.23
CA TRP A 65 21.90 -5.72 0.23
C TRP A 65 21.94 -6.74 -0.91
N TYR A 66 23.10 -7.27 -1.19
CA TYR A 66 23.31 -8.34 -2.17
C TYR A 66 24.69 -9.02 -1.93
N TRP A 67 24.91 -10.13 -2.60
CA TRP A 67 26.22 -10.77 -2.69
C TRP A 67 26.46 -11.27 -4.10
N ILE A 68 27.74 -11.46 -4.43
CA ILE A 68 28.19 -12.06 -5.67
C ILE A 68 28.98 -13.32 -5.31
N ASP A 69 28.63 -14.44 -5.93
CA ASP A 69 29.38 -15.70 -5.75
C ASP A 69 30.55 -15.82 -6.74
N ALA A 70 31.30 -16.93 -6.61
CA ALA A 70 32.46 -17.20 -7.47
C ALA A 70 32.07 -17.51 -8.93
N GLU A 71 30.83 -17.87 -9.18
CA GLU A 71 30.25 -18.07 -10.50
C GLU A 71 29.78 -16.77 -11.15
N GLY A 72 29.80 -15.66 -10.41
CA GLY A 72 29.36 -14.33 -10.87
C GLY A 72 27.87 -14.07 -10.70
N GLN A 73 27.14 -14.99 -10.05
CA GLN A 73 25.73 -14.80 -9.79
C GLN A 73 25.49 -13.73 -8.72
N VAL A 74 24.55 -12.82 -8.96
CA VAL A 74 24.23 -11.71 -8.07
C VAL A 74 22.91 -11.99 -7.38
N ASN A 75 22.93 -12.15 -6.07
CA ASN A 75 21.73 -12.39 -5.26
C ASN A 75 21.35 -11.13 -4.50
N VAL A 76 20.16 -10.59 -4.78
CA VAL A 76 19.66 -9.34 -4.23
C VAL A 76 18.66 -9.62 -3.11
N ASN A 77 18.91 -9.06 -1.93
CA ASN A 77 18.01 -9.15 -0.78
C ASN A 77 16.89 -8.13 -0.88
N ILE A 78 15.65 -8.61 -0.84
CA ILE A 78 14.43 -7.81 -0.98
C ILE A 78 13.71 -7.75 0.37
N ILE A 79 13.59 -6.53 0.92
CA ILE A 79 12.91 -6.26 2.20
C ILE A 79 11.43 -5.90 2.00
N ARG A 80 10.90 -6.04 0.79
CA ARG A 80 9.52 -5.74 0.40
C ARG A 80 8.75 -7.04 0.17
N ALA A 81 7.48 -7.05 0.58
CA ALA A 81 6.61 -8.19 0.34
C ALA A 81 6.16 -8.26 -1.12
N GLU A 82 6.14 -9.47 -1.67
CA GLU A 82 5.64 -9.75 -3.01
C GLU A 82 4.17 -10.18 -2.94
N MET A 83 3.30 -9.45 -3.63
CA MET A 83 1.85 -9.69 -3.64
C MET A 83 1.24 -9.62 -5.05
N GLY A 84 2.07 -9.83 -6.08
CA GLY A 84 1.67 -9.83 -7.49
C GLY A 84 2.15 -8.63 -8.30
N GLN A 85 2.94 -7.71 -7.68
CA GLN A 85 3.42 -6.48 -8.30
C GLN A 85 4.87 -6.56 -8.81
N HIS A 86 5.55 -7.71 -8.70
CA HIS A 86 6.94 -7.93 -9.11
C HIS A 86 7.95 -6.94 -8.50
N VAL A 87 7.71 -6.55 -7.23
CA VAL A 87 8.55 -5.54 -6.54
C VAL A 87 10.01 -5.94 -6.45
N GLY A 88 10.27 -7.24 -6.23
CA GLY A 88 11.63 -7.79 -6.19
C GLY A 88 12.37 -7.61 -7.50
N THR A 89 11.71 -7.88 -8.63
CA THR A 89 12.25 -7.65 -9.98
C THR A 89 12.59 -6.18 -10.21
N ALA A 90 11.68 -5.27 -9.88
CA ALA A 90 11.89 -3.84 -10.08
C ALA A 90 13.06 -3.31 -9.23
N ILE A 91 13.19 -3.75 -7.97
CA ILE A 91 14.29 -3.34 -7.07
C ILE A 91 15.63 -3.93 -7.54
N ALA A 92 15.65 -5.23 -7.91
CA ALA A 92 16.86 -5.89 -8.40
C ALA A 92 17.37 -5.22 -9.68
N ARG A 93 16.47 -4.76 -10.56
CA ARG A 93 16.79 -4.02 -11.79
C ARG A 93 17.56 -2.72 -11.50
N ILE A 94 17.16 -1.98 -10.46
CA ILE A 94 17.84 -0.73 -10.04
C ILE A 94 19.29 -1.02 -9.65
N LEU A 95 19.53 -2.07 -8.88
CA LEU A 95 20.85 -2.48 -8.46
C LEU A 95 21.69 -3.01 -9.62
N ALA A 96 21.14 -3.91 -10.42
CA ALA A 96 21.81 -4.57 -11.53
C ALA A 96 22.28 -3.56 -12.59
N ASP A 97 21.48 -2.54 -12.84
CA ASP A 97 21.83 -1.46 -13.77
C ASP A 97 23.05 -0.66 -13.29
N GLU A 98 23.09 -0.27 -12.02
CA GLU A 98 24.25 0.44 -11.45
C GLU A 98 25.47 -0.48 -11.29
N LEU A 99 25.28 -1.74 -10.99
CA LEU A 99 26.35 -2.73 -10.83
C LEU A 99 26.95 -3.17 -12.19
N GLU A 100 26.26 -2.94 -13.30
CA GLU A 100 26.63 -3.38 -14.65
C GLU A 100 26.73 -4.92 -14.75
N VAL A 101 25.77 -5.64 -14.21
CA VAL A 101 25.64 -7.09 -14.31
C VAL A 101 24.67 -7.48 -15.42
N ALA A 102 24.85 -8.66 -16.02
CA ALA A 102 23.90 -9.23 -16.96
C ALA A 102 22.63 -9.69 -16.20
N TRP A 103 21.44 -9.47 -16.81
CA TRP A 103 20.18 -9.72 -16.12
C TRP A 103 19.94 -11.20 -15.82
N GLU A 104 20.45 -12.09 -16.64
CA GLU A 104 20.41 -13.54 -16.46
C GLU A 104 21.17 -14.05 -15.24
N ASP A 105 22.12 -13.27 -14.72
CA ASP A 105 22.91 -13.60 -13.54
C ASP A 105 22.31 -13.03 -12.24
N VAL A 106 21.13 -12.39 -12.31
CA VAL A 106 20.49 -11.74 -11.17
C VAL A 106 19.42 -12.64 -10.56
N HIS A 107 19.48 -12.81 -9.26
CA HIS A 107 18.50 -13.54 -8.44
C HIS A 107 18.00 -12.68 -7.30
N ILE A 108 16.80 -12.99 -6.78
CA ILE A 108 16.20 -12.27 -5.64
C ILE A 108 15.90 -13.21 -4.49
N THR A 109 16.04 -12.70 -3.27
CA THR A 109 15.62 -13.36 -2.04
C THR A 109 14.81 -12.40 -1.18
N HIS A 110 13.55 -12.75 -0.91
CA HIS A 110 12.73 -12.04 0.08
C HIS A 110 13.16 -12.46 1.47
N VAL A 111 13.71 -11.49 2.23
CA VAL A 111 14.36 -11.78 3.51
C VAL A 111 13.36 -11.84 4.66
N ASP A 112 13.66 -12.64 5.67
CA ASP A 112 12.91 -12.72 6.92
C ASP A 112 13.14 -11.49 7.80
N THR A 113 12.29 -11.31 8.83
CA THR A 113 12.45 -10.18 9.73
C THR A 113 13.76 -10.24 10.51
N ALA A 114 14.48 -9.13 10.52
CA ALA A 114 15.62 -8.89 11.39
C ALA A 114 15.76 -7.40 11.66
N GLU A 115 16.24 -7.02 12.85
CA GLU A 115 16.41 -5.62 13.26
C GLU A 115 17.23 -4.79 12.26
N LYS A 116 18.23 -5.40 11.67
CA LYS A 116 19.11 -4.79 10.66
C LYS A 116 18.38 -4.23 9.44
N TRP A 117 17.25 -4.83 9.03
CA TRP A 117 16.48 -4.37 7.90
C TRP A 117 15.64 -3.11 8.20
N GLY A 118 15.45 -2.79 9.49
CA GLY A 118 14.68 -1.63 9.92
C GLY A 118 13.20 -1.77 9.51
N LEU A 119 12.70 -0.80 8.76
CA LEU A 119 11.29 -0.76 8.36
C LEU A 119 11.03 -1.68 7.15
N MET A 120 10.41 -2.82 7.43
CA MET A 120 9.94 -3.77 6.41
C MET A 120 8.46 -3.54 6.17
N VAL A 121 8.13 -2.66 5.19
CA VAL A 121 6.76 -2.30 4.83
C VAL A 121 6.58 -2.26 3.31
N THR A 122 5.43 -2.74 2.85
CA THR A 122 4.99 -2.71 1.45
C THR A 122 3.57 -2.16 1.40
N GLY A 123 3.47 -0.86 1.20
CA GLY A 123 2.22 -0.10 1.19
C GLY A 123 2.49 1.34 0.77
N GLY A 124 1.44 2.15 0.61
CA GLY A 124 1.54 3.55 0.25
C GLY A 124 2.26 3.83 -1.07
N SER A 125 2.45 2.81 -1.90
CA SER A 125 3.22 2.87 -3.15
C SER A 125 4.69 3.29 -2.95
N TRP A 126 5.29 3.03 -1.77
CA TRP A 126 6.62 3.54 -1.39
C TRP A 126 7.80 2.69 -1.87
N SER A 127 7.56 1.45 -2.27
CA SER A 127 8.64 0.46 -2.43
C SER A 127 9.74 0.91 -3.38
N ILE A 128 9.41 1.40 -4.56
CA ILE A 128 10.40 1.87 -5.54
C ILE A 128 11.02 3.20 -5.08
N TRP A 129 10.21 4.16 -4.67
CA TRP A 129 10.69 5.45 -4.18
C TRP A 129 11.73 5.32 -3.06
N GLN A 130 11.44 4.51 -2.03
CA GLN A 130 12.36 4.31 -0.90
C GLN A 130 13.59 3.47 -1.27
N SER A 131 13.47 2.55 -2.21
CA SER A 131 14.55 1.65 -2.61
C SER A 131 15.48 2.28 -3.67
N TRP A 132 14.99 3.21 -4.47
CA TRP A 132 15.73 3.83 -5.55
C TRP A 132 17.12 4.36 -5.15
N PRO A 133 17.26 5.25 -4.15
CA PRO A 133 18.58 5.77 -3.77
C PRO A 133 19.47 4.68 -3.15
N ILE A 134 18.88 3.76 -2.39
CA ILE A 134 19.63 2.75 -1.65
C ILE A 134 20.28 1.73 -2.61
N TYR A 135 19.48 1.14 -3.49
CA TYR A 135 19.97 0.09 -4.40
C TYR A 135 20.84 0.65 -5.53
N ARG A 136 20.62 1.90 -5.97
CA ARG A 136 21.56 2.59 -6.87
C ARG A 136 22.91 2.77 -6.22
N GLN A 137 22.95 3.31 -5.01
CA GLN A 137 24.19 3.55 -4.30
C GLN A 137 24.92 2.25 -3.96
N ALA A 138 24.20 1.20 -3.57
CA ALA A 138 24.75 -0.12 -3.33
C ALA A 138 25.37 -0.76 -4.59
N GLY A 139 24.70 -0.66 -5.74
CA GLY A 139 25.23 -1.12 -7.02
C GLY A 139 26.47 -0.35 -7.47
N ALA A 140 26.45 0.97 -7.35
CA ALA A 140 27.60 1.84 -7.68
C ALA A 140 28.81 1.57 -6.77
N ALA A 141 28.60 1.32 -5.48
CA ALA A 141 29.67 0.96 -4.55
C ALA A 141 30.34 -0.37 -4.94
N GLY A 142 29.54 -1.37 -5.28
CA GLY A 142 30.06 -2.65 -5.75
C GLY A 142 30.81 -2.53 -7.07
N ARG A 143 30.26 -1.85 -8.06
CA ARG A 143 30.93 -1.57 -9.33
C ARG A 143 32.28 -0.89 -9.09
N THR A 144 32.34 0.12 -8.24
CA THR A 144 33.58 0.84 -7.91
C THR A 144 34.60 -0.09 -7.27
N ALA A 145 34.20 -0.90 -6.27
CA ALA A 145 35.09 -1.85 -5.62
C ALA A 145 35.66 -2.91 -6.58
N LEU A 146 34.84 -3.43 -7.50
CA LEU A 146 35.26 -4.40 -8.51
C LEU A 146 36.23 -3.79 -9.53
N ILE A 147 35.99 -2.54 -9.96
CA ILE A 147 36.93 -1.80 -10.83
C ILE A 147 38.24 -1.56 -10.11
N GLU A 148 38.23 -1.12 -8.84
CA GLU A 148 39.43 -0.91 -8.05
C GLU A 148 40.25 -2.21 -7.87
N ALA A 149 39.57 -3.34 -7.64
CA ALA A 149 40.20 -4.65 -7.52
C ALA A 149 40.90 -5.08 -8.83
N ALA A 150 40.20 -4.95 -9.96
CA ALA A 150 40.78 -5.25 -11.28
C ALA A 150 41.98 -4.31 -11.60
N ALA A 151 41.88 -3.02 -11.28
CA ALA A 151 42.96 -2.04 -11.43
C ALA A 151 44.18 -2.42 -10.60
N ALA A 152 43.99 -2.81 -9.34
CA ALA A 152 45.08 -3.27 -8.47
C ALA A 152 45.74 -4.53 -9.02
N LYS A 153 44.96 -5.50 -9.52
CA LYS A 153 45.46 -6.73 -10.12
C LYS A 153 46.31 -6.47 -11.38
N TRP A 154 45.88 -5.56 -12.21
CA TRP A 154 46.59 -5.23 -13.46
C TRP A 154 47.67 -4.13 -13.32
N GLY A 155 47.70 -3.45 -12.17
CA GLY A 155 48.66 -2.36 -11.93
C GLY A 155 48.36 -1.12 -12.78
N VAL A 156 47.10 -0.81 -13.05
CA VAL A 156 46.63 0.29 -13.89
C VAL A 156 45.75 1.26 -13.12
N ASP A 157 45.50 2.43 -13.68
CA ASP A 157 44.57 3.41 -13.11
C ASP A 157 43.11 2.92 -13.26
N PRO A 158 42.29 2.84 -12.18
CA PRO A 158 40.89 2.46 -12.25
C PRO A 158 40.07 3.36 -13.21
N ALA A 159 40.47 4.62 -13.42
CA ALA A 159 39.77 5.52 -14.35
C ALA A 159 39.84 5.07 -15.81
N GLY A 160 40.76 4.17 -16.16
CA GLY A 160 40.89 3.57 -17.49
C GLY A 160 40.08 2.32 -17.70
N LEU A 161 39.34 1.84 -16.66
CA LEU A 161 38.59 0.60 -16.69
C LEU A 161 37.10 0.88 -16.79
N THR A 162 36.40 -0.08 -17.42
CA THR A 162 34.92 -0.07 -17.49
C THR A 162 34.36 -1.39 -16.98
N ALA A 163 33.24 -1.33 -16.32
CA ALA A 163 32.45 -2.51 -15.91
C ALA A 163 31.29 -2.69 -16.89
N ARG A 164 31.05 -3.93 -17.32
CA ARG A 164 29.91 -4.26 -18.16
C ARG A 164 29.62 -5.74 -18.16
N ASP A 165 28.33 -6.09 -18.09
CA ASP A 165 27.80 -7.44 -18.18
C ASP A 165 28.56 -8.45 -17.28
N GLY A 166 28.78 -8.07 -16.00
CA GLY A 166 29.43 -8.90 -15.00
C GLY A 166 30.95 -9.04 -15.13
N ALA A 167 31.61 -8.13 -15.87
CA ALA A 167 33.07 -8.11 -16.04
C ALA A 167 33.66 -6.70 -16.02
N VAL A 168 34.94 -6.61 -15.64
CA VAL A 168 35.74 -5.37 -15.76
C VAL A 168 36.73 -5.52 -16.91
N THR A 169 36.88 -4.49 -17.73
CA THR A 169 37.80 -4.48 -18.90
C THR A 169 38.52 -3.15 -19.08
N ASP A 170 39.73 -3.22 -19.66
CA ASP A 170 40.47 -2.08 -20.21
C ASP A 170 40.36 -1.96 -21.74
N GLY A 171 39.53 -2.82 -22.37
CA GLY A 171 39.38 -2.91 -23.82
C GLY A 171 40.30 -3.94 -24.49
N THR A 172 41.31 -4.45 -23.80
CA THR A 172 42.25 -5.48 -24.30
C THR A 172 42.17 -6.78 -23.49
N GLN A 173 41.98 -6.67 -22.22
CA GLN A 173 41.77 -7.78 -21.30
C GLN A 173 40.49 -7.58 -20.51
N SER A 174 39.95 -8.68 -19.94
CA SER A 174 38.74 -8.66 -19.14
C SER A 174 38.86 -9.66 -18.00
N ILE A 175 38.20 -9.39 -16.89
CA ILE A 175 38.08 -10.26 -15.74
C ILE A 175 36.63 -10.27 -15.25
N SER A 176 36.06 -11.47 -15.01
CA SER A 176 34.71 -11.58 -14.52
C SER A 176 34.58 -11.13 -13.05
N TYR A 177 33.37 -10.74 -12.64
CA TYR A 177 33.08 -10.47 -11.24
C TYR A 177 33.31 -11.73 -10.37
N GLY A 178 32.93 -12.90 -10.87
CA GLY A 178 33.17 -14.17 -10.20
C GLY A 178 34.65 -14.43 -9.92
N ASP A 179 35.55 -14.19 -10.90
CA ASP A 179 36.99 -14.36 -10.72
C ASP A 179 37.56 -13.36 -9.69
N LEU A 180 37.09 -12.09 -9.73
CA LEU A 180 37.51 -11.08 -8.75
C LEU A 180 37.06 -11.46 -7.33
N VAL A 181 35.85 -11.93 -7.19
CA VAL A 181 35.27 -12.37 -5.91
C VAL A 181 36.00 -13.61 -5.38
N ALA A 182 36.33 -14.56 -6.25
CA ALA A 182 37.07 -15.77 -5.87
C ALA A 182 38.50 -15.47 -5.34
N GLU A 183 39.11 -14.39 -5.83
CA GLU A 183 40.45 -13.95 -5.34
C GLU A 183 40.38 -13.19 -4.02
N GLY A 184 39.20 -12.69 -3.66
CA GLY A 184 38.96 -11.94 -2.45
C GLY A 184 38.88 -10.45 -2.68
N LEU A 185 37.83 -9.86 -2.11
CA LEU A 185 37.55 -8.42 -2.17
C LEU A 185 37.22 -7.90 -0.78
N ASP A 186 37.97 -6.90 -0.33
CA ASP A 186 37.74 -6.21 0.94
C ASP A 186 37.86 -4.70 0.72
N ARG A 187 36.76 -3.98 0.87
CA ARG A 187 36.67 -2.53 0.66
C ARG A 187 35.60 -1.93 1.59
N SER A 188 35.94 -0.89 2.30
CA SER A 188 34.96 -0.09 3.02
C SER A 188 34.88 1.34 2.49
N PHE A 189 33.66 1.85 2.39
CA PHE A 189 33.39 3.23 1.97
C PHE A 189 32.89 4.03 3.17
N THR A 190 33.44 5.22 3.34
CA THR A 190 32.91 6.23 4.27
C THR A 190 31.62 6.85 3.69
N GLU A 191 30.89 7.60 4.52
CA GLU A 191 29.71 8.35 4.05
C GLU A 191 30.03 9.33 2.93
N ASP A 192 31.16 10.06 3.08
CA ASP A 192 31.58 11.03 2.07
C ASP A 192 31.94 10.33 0.74
N GLU A 193 32.62 9.19 0.79
CA GLU A 193 32.90 8.38 -0.40
C GLU A 193 31.62 7.88 -1.05
N LEU A 194 30.65 7.38 -0.27
CA LEU A 194 29.36 6.94 -0.78
C LEU A 194 28.57 8.07 -1.44
N ALA A 195 28.58 9.25 -0.82
CA ALA A 195 27.92 10.43 -1.38
C ALA A 195 28.57 10.92 -2.68
N ALA A 196 29.88 10.67 -2.84
CA ALA A 196 30.66 11.05 -4.02
C ALA A 196 30.66 9.98 -5.14
N LEU A 197 30.05 8.81 -4.92
CA LEU A 197 30.04 7.75 -5.94
C LEU A 197 29.36 8.23 -7.23
N PRO A 198 29.98 7.94 -8.39
CA PRO A 198 29.39 8.29 -9.68
C PRO A 198 28.21 7.34 -9.98
N LEU A 199 27.00 7.82 -9.75
CA LEU A 199 25.80 7.14 -10.23
C LEU A 199 25.68 7.31 -11.75
N LYS A 200 25.15 6.29 -12.44
CA LYS A 200 24.89 6.36 -13.88
C LYS A 200 23.90 7.49 -14.19
N PRO A 201 24.19 8.35 -15.17
CA PRO A 201 23.16 9.24 -15.71
C PRO A 201 21.97 8.45 -16.22
N HIS A 202 20.78 9.06 -16.21
CA HIS A 202 19.55 8.39 -16.67
C HIS A 202 19.70 7.84 -18.10
N ALA A 203 20.37 8.56 -19.00
CA ALA A 203 20.59 8.13 -20.37
C ALA A 203 21.46 6.87 -20.53
N ASP A 204 22.23 6.51 -19.50
CA ASP A 204 23.14 5.36 -19.50
C ASP A 204 22.52 4.13 -18.82
N LEU A 205 21.28 4.25 -18.30
CA LEU A 205 20.52 3.12 -17.73
C LEU A 205 20.11 2.17 -18.87
N ARG A 206 20.31 0.88 -18.65
CA ARG A 206 20.09 -0.17 -19.68
C ARG A 206 19.00 -1.16 -19.32
N LEU A 207 18.73 -1.35 -18.03
CA LEU A 207 17.72 -2.25 -17.50
C LEU A 207 16.49 -1.48 -17.02
N VAL A 208 16.70 -0.37 -16.33
CA VAL A 208 15.63 0.53 -15.91
C VAL A 208 14.93 1.11 -17.14
N GLY A 209 13.60 1.02 -17.14
CA GLY A 209 12.77 1.49 -18.26
C GLY A 209 12.68 0.56 -19.47
N GLN A 210 13.34 -0.60 -19.41
CA GLN A 210 13.30 -1.59 -20.49
C GLN A 210 12.31 -2.73 -20.16
N ASP A 211 11.86 -3.43 -21.17
CA ASP A 211 11.09 -4.66 -21.01
C ASP A 211 12.06 -5.82 -20.77
N VAL A 212 12.07 -6.36 -19.55
CA VAL A 212 12.86 -7.53 -19.16
C VAL A 212 12.01 -8.54 -18.42
N HIS A 213 12.34 -9.82 -18.57
CA HIS A 213 11.61 -10.91 -17.94
C HIS A 213 11.59 -10.79 -16.40
N PRO A 214 10.41 -10.81 -15.74
CA PRO A 214 10.33 -10.75 -14.28
C PRO A 214 10.95 -11.99 -13.62
N LEU A 215 11.81 -11.77 -12.60
CA LEU A 215 12.59 -12.83 -11.95
C LEU A 215 11.74 -13.86 -11.18
N ASP A 216 10.53 -13.52 -10.83
CA ASP A 216 9.61 -14.37 -10.06
C ASP A 216 8.44 -14.94 -10.89
N LEU A 217 8.37 -14.61 -12.19
CA LEU A 217 7.24 -15.01 -13.04
C LEU A 217 7.19 -16.53 -13.24
N ASP A 218 8.32 -17.16 -13.53
CA ASP A 218 8.39 -18.60 -13.82
C ASP A 218 7.92 -19.42 -12.63
N THR A 219 8.32 -19.04 -11.41
CA THR A 219 7.88 -19.74 -10.19
C THR A 219 6.37 -19.60 -9.96
N LYS A 220 5.80 -18.43 -10.27
CA LYS A 220 4.36 -18.17 -10.13
C LYS A 220 3.53 -18.94 -11.16
N THR A 221 3.98 -18.99 -12.41
CA THR A 221 3.22 -19.62 -13.50
C THR A 221 3.37 -21.14 -13.55
N THR A 222 4.40 -21.72 -12.93
CA THR A 222 4.64 -23.17 -12.88
C THR A 222 4.20 -23.84 -11.57
N GLY A 223 3.61 -23.08 -10.63
CA GLY A 223 3.15 -23.59 -9.33
C GLY A 223 4.29 -23.87 -8.34
N GLN A 224 5.47 -23.26 -8.55
CA GLN A 224 6.61 -23.37 -7.64
C GLN A 224 6.67 -22.22 -6.61
N ALA A 225 5.88 -21.17 -6.80
CA ALA A 225 5.74 -20.09 -5.84
C ALA A 225 5.13 -20.62 -4.54
N ILE A 226 5.69 -20.19 -3.41
CA ILE A 226 5.24 -20.63 -2.08
C ILE A 226 4.57 -19.46 -1.38
N TYR A 227 3.29 -19.64 -1.09
CA TYR A 227 2.46 -18.66 -0.37
C TYR A 227 2.34 -19.04 1.12
N GLY A 228 1.84 -18.14 1.94
CA GLY A 228 1.60 -18.41 3.36
C GLY A 228 0.75 -19.67 3.59
N LEU A 229 -0.26 -19.88 2.72
CA LEU A 229 -1.12 -21.05 2.75
C LEU A 229 -0.36 -22.37 2.46
N ASP A 230 0.78 -22.32 1.77
CA ASP A 230 1.59 -23.49 1.45
C ASP A 230 2.58 -23.88 2.54
N ALA A 231 2.81 -22.99 3.53
CA ALA A 231 3.74 -23.23 4.63
C ALA A 231 3.48 -24.57 5.32
N LYS A 232 4.50 -25.38 5.47
CA LYS A 232 4.44 -26.69 6.12
C LYS A 232 5.54 -26.81 7.17
N VAL A 233 5.15 -27.24 8.36
CA VAL A 233 6.05 -27.49 9.48
C VAL A 233 5.75 -28.86 10.06
N ASP A 234 6.79 -29.60 10.42
CA ASP A 234 6.65 -30.95 10.98
C ASP A 234 5.82 -30.93 12.27
N GLY A 235 4.88 -31.86 12.37
CA GLY A 235 4.02 -32.00 13.54
C GLY A 235 2.91 -30.94 13.66
N MET A 236 2.72 -30.09 12.65
CA MET A 236 1.68 -29.08 12.69
C MET A 236 0.27 -29.66 12.74
N VAL A 237 -0.60 -28.95 13.43
CA VAL A 237 -2.03 -29.16 13.46
C VAL A 237 -2.74 -27.98 12.77
N TYR A 238 -3.97 -28.20 12.31
CA TYR A 238 -4.74 -27.17 11.63
C TYR A 238 -5.74 -26.53 12.57
N GLY A 239 -5.82 -25.21 12.54
CA GLY A 239 -6.77 -24.41 13.29
C GLY A 239 -7.78 -23.71 12.37
N VAL A 240 -9.01 -23.61 12.84
CA VAL A 240 -10.08 -22.82 12.25
C VAL A 240 -10.63 -21.90 13.34
N PRO A 241 -10.72 -20.57 13.10
CA PRO A 241 -11.25 -19.67 14.10
C PRO A 241 -12.77 -19.73 14.17
N MET A 242 -13.33 -19.51 15.35
CA MET A 242 -14.73 -19.15 15.56
C MET A 242 -14.74 -17.72 16.10
N LEU A 243 -15.37 -16.83 15.33
CA LEU A 243 -15.37 -15.40 15.59
C LEU A 243 -16.49 -15.01 16.57
N PRO A 244 -16.22 -14.08 17.51
CA PRO A 244 -17.22 -13.55 18.40
C PRO A 244 -18.20 -12.60 17.68
N PRO A 245 -19.35 -12.26 18.31
CA PRO A 245 -20.38 -11.41 17.71
C PRO A 245 -19.96 -9.97 17.44
N THR A 246 -18.95 -9.43 18.14
CA THR A 246 -18.40 -8.09 17.89
C THR A 246 -16.88 -8.11 17.83
N ARG A 247 -16.31 -7.19 17.07
CA ARG A 247 -14.85 -7.05 16.91
C ARG A 247 -14.14 -6.84 18.23
N TYR A 248 -14.72 -6.05 19.12
CA TYR A 248 -14.15 -5.69 20.40
C TYR A 248 -15.11 -5.99 21.56
N GLY A 249 -14.56 -6.23 22.74
CA GLY A 249 -15.33 -6.38 23.98
C GLY A 249 -16.08 -7.70 24.18
N SER A 250 -16.14 -8.56 23.18
CA SER A 250 -16.79 -9.88 23.30
C SER A 250 -16.07 -10.78 24.30
N LYS A 251 -16.82 -11.62 25.01
CA LYS A 251 -16.33 -12.59 25.99
C LYS A 251 -17.00 -13.95 25.80
N VAL A 252 -16.20 -15.01 25.92
CA VAL A 252 -16.72 -16.39 25.94
C VAL A 252 -17.25 -16.68 27.34
N ASN A 253 -18.51 -17.09 27.46
CA ASN A 253 -19.12 -17.54 28.70
C ASN A 253 -18.92 -19.05 28.87
N SER A 254 -19.17 -19.83 27.81
CA SER A 254 -18.97 -21.27 27.79
C SER A 254 -18.77 -21.81 26.37
N VAL A 255 -18.15 -22.97 26.28
CA VAL A 255 -17.98 -23.73 25.03
C VAL A 255 -18.49 -25.14 25.25
N ASP A 256 -19.39 -25.63 24.39
CA ASP A 256 -19.77 -27.02 24.33
C ASP A 256 -19.21 -27.66 23.05
N ASP A 257 -18.16 -28.45 23.22
CA ASP A 257 -17.48 -29.23 22.15
C ASP A 257 -17.81 -30.72 22.20
N SER A 258 -18.81 -31.12 22.98
CA SER A 258 -19.12 -32.52 23.24
C SER A 258 -19.40 -33.30 21.94
N ALA A 259 -20.16 -32.74 21.00
CA ALA A 259 -20.48 -33.36 19.71
C ALA A 259 -19.24 -33.36 18.76
N ALA A 260 -18.38 -32.37 18.83
CA ALA A 260 -17.19 -32.28 18.02
C ALA A 260 -16.18 -33.43 18.28
N LYS A 261 -16.24 -34.06 19.46
CA LYS A 261 -15.40 -35.22 19.83
C LYS A 261 -15.68 -36.46 18.97
N GLU A 262 -16.85 -36.55 18.34
CA GLU A 262 -17.21 -37.61 17.40
C GLU A 262 -16.66 -37.32 15.97
N VAL A 263 -16.19 -36.11 15.68
CA VAL A 263 -15.60 -35.76 14.37
C VAL A 263 -14.24 -36.40 14.23
N LYS A 264 -14.07 -37.26 13.23
CA LYS A 264 -12.82 -37.96 13.00
C LYS A 264 -11.69 -36.97 12.69
N GLY A 265 -10.71 -36.93 13.57
CA GLY A 265 -9.54 -36.05 13.42
C GLY A 265 -9.66 -34.72 14.15
N TYR A 266 -10.75 -34.44 14.83
CA TYR A 266 -10.84 -33.38 15.83
C TYR A 266 -9.78 -33.62 16.93
N LEU A 267 -9.21 -32.53 17.46
CA LEU A 267 -8.22 -32.60 18.53
C LEU A 267 -8.74 -31.94 19.81
N GLU A 268 -8.98 -30.64 19.74
CA GLU A 268 -9.46 -29.86 20.88
C GLU A 268 -9.98 -28.48 20.43
N THR A 269 -10.69 -27.81 21.32
CA THR A 269 -11.17 -26.43 21.16
C THR A 269 -10.46 -25.56 22.20
N VAL A 270 -9.87 -24.45 21.75
CA VAL A 270 -9.08 -23.52 22.56
C VAL A 270 -9.80 -22.18 22.64
N VAL A 271 -10.15 -21.75 23.85
CA VAL A 271 -10.54 -20.35 24.10
C VAL A 271 -9.27 -19.54 24.23
N LEU A 272 -9.11 -18.52 23.42
CA LEU A 272 -7.89 -17.73 23.41
C LEU A 272 -7.85 -16.76 24.59
N ASP A 273 -6.75 -16.80 25.35
CA ASP A 273 -6.38 -15.76 26.30
C ASP A 273 -5.41 -14.79 25.63
N ASP A 274 -5.87 -13.57 25.34
CA ASP A 274 -5.13 -12.59 24.56
C ASP A 274 -4.73 -11.35 25.36
N PRO A 275 -3.50 -11.33 25.92
CA PRO A 275 -2.97 -10.15 26.61
C PRO A 275 -2.80 -8.91 25.71
N SER A 276 -2.73 -9.09 24.40
CA SER A 276 -2.60 -7.98 23.44
C SER A 276 -3.91 -7.24 23.14
N GLY A 277 -5.06 -7.86 23.48
CA GLY A 277 -6.39 -7.32 23.21
C GLY A 277 -6.77 -7.28 21.72
N THR A 278 -6.06 -7.99 20.84
CA THR A 278 -6.30 -8.01 19.39
C THR A 278 -7.50 -8.87 19.00
N VAL A 279 -7.68 -10.01 19.71
CA VAL A 279 -8.70 -11.04 19.38
C VAL A 279 -9.51 -11.46 20.65
N PRO A 280 -10.20 -10.50 21.30
CA PRO A 280 -10.96 -10.80 22.52
C PRO A 280 -12.15 -11.72 22.22
N GLY A 281 -12.32 -12.77 23.03
CA GLY A 281 -13.45 -13.71 22.93
C GLY A 281 -13.33 -14.72 21.77
N TRP A 282 -12.17 -14.88 21.16
CA TRP A 282 -11.98 -15.84 20.08
C TRP A 282 -11.81 -17.27 20.59
N VAL A 283 -12.29 -18.19 19.75
CA VAL A 283 -12.13 -19.63 19.93
C VAL A 283 -11.45 -20.20 18.71
N VAL A 284 -10.50 -21.14 18.90
CA VAL A 284 -9.84 -21.86 17.79
C VAL A 284 -10.12 -23.35 17.92
N VAL A 285 -10.62 -23.95 16.85
CA VAL A 285 -10.91 -25.38 16.77
C VAL A 285 -9.76 -26.08 16.05
N LEU A 286 -9.14 -27.05 16.70
CA LEU A 286 -7.96 -27.75 16.21
C LEU A 286 -8.29 -29.13 15.68
N GLY A 287 -7.69 -29.49 14.54
CA GLY A 287 -7.82 -30.78 13.89
C GLY A 287 -6.52 -31.29 13.29
N LYS A 288 -6.45 -32.60 13.06
CA LYS A 288 -5.32 -33.26 12.35
C LYS A 288 -5.21 -32.82 10.89
N THR A 289 -6.31 -32.35 10.33
CA THR A 289 -6.42 -31.77 8.98
C THR A 289 -7.33 -30.55 9.03
N LEU A 290 -7.19 -29.65 8.07
CA LEU A 290 -8.07 -28.49 7.94
C LEU A 290 -9.56 -28.90 7.85
N HIS A 291 -9.84 -29.96 7.07
CA HIS A 291 -11.19 -30.50 6.95
C HIS A 291 -11.74 -30.96 8.31
N ALA A 292 -10.96 -31.67 9.12
CA ALA A 292 -11.41 -32.14 10.43
C ALA A 292 -11.71 -30.95 11.39
N ALA A 293 -10.83 -29.94 11.41
CA ALA A 293 -11.09 -28.71 12.19
C ALA A 293 -12.36 -27.99 11.72
N ARG A 294 -12.56 -27.84 10.39
CA ARG A 294 -13.73 -27.19 9.80
C ARG A 294 -15.01 -27.96 10.12
N MET A 295 -15.05 -29.28 9.96
CA MET A 295 -16.23 -30.07 10.29
C MET A 295 -16.58 -29.99 11.78
N ALA A 296 -15.57 -29.92 12.65
CA ALA A 296 -15.80 -29.79 14.08
C ALA A 296 -16.43 -28.45 14.47
N THR A 297 -16.16 -27.34 13.74
CA THR A 297 -16.81 -26.06 14.06
C THR A 297 -18.33 -26.09 13.96
N TYR A 298 -18.90 -26.95 13.09
CA TYR A 298 -20.35 -27.10 12.95
C TYR A 298 -21.02 -27.85 14.12
N GLU A 299 -20.20 -28.55 14.91
CA GLU A 299 -20.61 -29.36 16.05
C GLU A 299 -20.30 -28.70 17.41
N ILE A 300 -19.82 -27.44 17.38
CA ILE A 300 -19.45 -26.68 18.58
C ILE A 300 -20.44 -25.54 18.78
N SER A 301 -20.91 -25.40 20.00
CA SER A 301 -21.70 -24.27 20.45
C SER A 301 -20.86 -23.40 21.39
N VAL A 302 -20.78 -22.11 21.09
CA VAL A 302 -20.12 -21.12 21.96
C VAL A 302 -21.17 -20.12 22.43
N ASP A 303 -21.23 -19.90 23.74
CA ASP A 303 -22.03 -18.84 24.35
C ASP A 303 -21.14 -17.62 24.56
N TRP A 304 -21.48 -16.51 23.88
CA TRP A 304 -20.76 -15.23 24.01
C TRP A 304 -21.61 -14.16 24.67
N THR A 305 -20.96 -13.30 25.41
CA THR A 305 -21.45 -11.95 25.67
C THR A 305 -20.88 -11.03 24.60
N ALA A 306 -21.69 -10.33 23.84
CA ALA A 306 -21.27 -9.35 22.84
C ALA A 306 -20.67 -8.10 23.48
N GLY A 307 -19.85 -7.36 22.74
CA GLY A 307 -19.36 -6.05 23.13
C GLY A 307 -20.43 -4.95 22.96
N GLU A 308 -20.03 -3.71 23.25
CA GLU A 308 -20.95 -2.55 23.31
C GLU A 308 -21.49 -2.11 21.94
N THR A 309 -20.89 -2.58 20.85
CA THR A 309 -21.24 -2.18 19.46
C THR A 309 -22.11 -3.20 18.73
N ALA A 310 -22.75 -4.11 19.47
CA ALA A 310 -23.56 -5.19 18.88
C ALA A 310 -24.82 -4.73 18.11
N ASP A 311 -25.28 -3.52 18.38
CA ASP A 311 -26.49 -2.94 17.75
C ASP A 311 -26.13 -1.81 16.76
N VAL A 312 -24.83 -1.57 16.46
CA VAL A 312 -24.40 -0.46 15.62
C VAL A 312 -24.58 -0.79 14.14
N SER A 313 -25.22 0.13 13.42
CA SER A 313 -25.39 0.11 11.97
C SER A 313 -24.48 1.11 11.25
N GLU A 314 -24.35 0.97 9.92
CA GLU A 314 -23.63 1.94 9.10
C GLU A 314 -24.31 3.31 9.13
N ASP A 315 -25.63 3.36 9.20
CA ASP A 315 -26.42 4.60 9.30
C ASP A 315 -26.07 5.36 10.61
N ASP A 316 -25.87 4.65 11.72
CA ASP A 316 -25.41 5.25 12.99
C ASP A 316 -24.00 5.84 12.86
N ILE A 317 -23.09 5.12 12.17
CA ILE A 317 -21.72 5.59 11.93
C ILE A 317 -21.73 6.85 11.05
N GLN A 318 -22.55 6.87 10.00
CA GLN A 318 -22.69 8.05 9.15
C GLN A 318 -23.37 9.22 9.86
N ALA A 319 -24.38 8.96 10.69
CA ALA A 319 -25.01 9.97 11.53
C ALA A 319 -24.00 10.56 12.52
N ARG A 320 -23.17 9.73 13.14
CA ARG A 320 -22.09 10.18 14.03
C ARG A 320 -21.06 11.04 13.30
N SER A 321 -20.73 10.69 12.04
CA SER A 321 -19.84 11.52 11.21
C SER A 321 -20.42 12.93 10.99
N ARG A 322 -21.72 13.04 10.68
CA ARG A 322 -22.39 14.35 10.51
C ARG A 322 -22.40 15.15 11.80
N GLU A 323 -22.72 14.52 12.93
CA GLU A 323 -22.67 15.16 14.25
C GLU A 323 -21.28 15.72 14.57
N LEU A 324 -20.21 14.94 14.32
CA LEU A 324 -18.82 15.36 14.52
C LEU A 324 -18.43 16.51 13.60
N ILE A 325 -18.88 16.49 12.34
CA ILE A 325 -18.67 17.60 11.40
C ILE A 325 -19.33 18.87 11.92
N ASP A 326 -20.57 18.79 12.39
CA ASP A 326 -21.36 19.94 12.86
C ASP A 326 -20.85 20.46 14.22
N SER A 327 -20.17 19.64 15.02
CA SER A 327 -19.59 20.02 16.32
C SER A 327 -18.27 20.80 16.25
N ASP A 328 -17.76 21.05 15.06
CA ASP A 328 -16.45 21.68 14.81
C ASP A 328 -15.24 20.96 15.45
N ALA A 329 -15.39 19.67 15.78
CA ALA A 329 -14.32 18.84 16.29
C ALA A 329 -13.34 18.41 15.17
N GLY A 330 -12.14 17.96 15.57
CA GLY A 330 -11.16 17.37 14.68
C GLY A 330 -9.91 18.20 14.46
N SER A 331 -9.01 17.67 13.67
CA SER A 331 -7.70 18.24 13.39
C SER A 331 -7.75 19.18 12.17
N ILE A 332 -7.13 20.34 12.29
CA ILE A 332 -6.93 21.28 11.18
C ILE A 332 -5.56 20.96 10.57
N LEU A 333 -5.55 20.64 9.28
CA LEU A 333 -4.29 20.37 8.56
C LEU A 333 -3.45 21.63 8.36
N HIS A 334 -2.21 21.46 7.96
CA HIS A 334 -1.26 22.55 7.63
C HIS A 334 -1.74 23.45 6.46
N THR A 335 -2.78 23.07 5.77
CA THR A 335 -3.45 23.85 4.70
C THR A 335 -4.34 24.96 5.21
N GLU A 336 -4.55 25.08 6.54
CA GLU A 336 -5.34 26.17 7.13
C GLU A 336 -4.82 27.53 6.70
N GLN A 337 -5.74 28.37 6.23
CA GLN A 337 -5.51 29.76 5.89
C GLN A 337 -6.28 30.65 6.88
N PRO A 338 -5.65 31.67 7.52
CA PRO A 338 -6.34 32.54 8.49
C PRO A 338 -7.53 33.28 7.91
N GLU A 339 -7.56 33.50 6.60
CA GLU A 339 -8.57 34.26 5.87
C GLU A 339 -9.80 33.43 5.47
N THR A 340 -9.83 32.08 5.75
CA THR A 340 -10.90 31.19 5.27
C THR A 340 -12.29 31.71 5.70
N GLY A 341 -12.49 32.01 6.99
CA GLY A 341 -13.76 32.57 7.48
C GLY A 341 -14.14 33.90 6.78
N ALA A 342 -13.17 34.79 6.64
CA ALA A 342 -13.41 36.09 5.96
C ALA A 342 -13.76 35.93 4.47
N ALA A 343 -13.20 34.89 3.80
CA ALA A 343 -13.54 34.59 2.41
C ALA A 343 -15.03 34.21 2.26
N PHE A 344 -15.55 33.38 3.19
CA PHE A 344 -16.97 33.01 3.20
C PHE A 344 -17.89 34.16 3.61
N ASP A 345 -17.49 34.99 4.57
CA ASP A 345 -18.28 36.19 4.98
C ASP A 345 -18.40 37.23 3.86
N ALA A 346 -17.40 37.29 2.99
CA ALA A 346 -17.35 38.22 1.86
C ALA A 346 -17.86 37.64 0.54
N ALA A 347 -18.24 36.35 0.53
CA ALA A 347 -18.65 35.66 -0.69
C ALA A 347 -19.90 36.26 -1.33
N ALA A 348 -19.88 36.47 -2.64
CA ALA A 348 -21.07 36.84 -3.41
C ALA A 348 -21.98 35.61 -3.61
N GLU A 349 -21.39 34.43 -3.80
CA GLU A 349 -22.06 33.14 -3.90
C GLU A 349 -21.28 32.07 -3.17
N THR A 350 -21.98 31.02 -2.73
CA THR A 350 -21.38 29.82 -2.19
C THR A 350 -21.89 28.55 -2.92
N LEU A 351 -21.07 27.54 -2.95
CA LEU A 351 -21.44 26.17 -3.31
C LEU A 351 -21.18 25.28 -2.10
N GLU A 352 -22.09 24.35 -1.80
CA GLU A 352 -21.96 23.38 -0.72
C GLU A 352 -22.46 22.01 -1.19
N ALA A 353 -21.74 20.95 -0.86
CA ALA A 353 -22.14 19.58 -1.15
C ALA A 353 -21.65 18.61 -0.07
N GLU A 354 -22.44 17.55 0.16
CA GLU A 354 -22.07 16.40 0.98
C GLU A 354 -21.83 15.19 0.08
N TYR A 355 -20.71 14.50 0.32
CA TYR A 355 -20.36 13.25 -0.34
C TYR A 355 -20.23 12.15 0.69
N THR A 356 -20.68 10.94 0.34
CA THR A 356 -20.64 9.79 1.23
C THR A 356 -20.10 8.56 0.50
N THR A 357 -19.48 7.64 1.27
CA THR A 357 -19.06 6.34 0.76
C THR A 357 -19.47 5.24 1.72
N GLN A 358 -19.80 4.07 1.21
CA GLN A 358 -19.99 2.86 2.01
C GLN A 358 -18.66 2.23 2.44
N SER A 359 -18.76 1.27 3.34
CA SER A 359 -17.67 0.37 3.71
C SER A 359 -17.23 -0.50 2.54
N VAL A 360 -15.92 -0.80 2.43
CA VAL A 360 -15.37 -1.67 1.38
C VAL A 360 -14.43 -2.70 1.97
N LEU A 361 -14.58 -3.96 1.54
CA LEU A 361 -13.75 -5.09 1.92
C LEU A 361 -12.50 -5.21 1.04
N HIS A 362 -11.42 -5.79 1.58
CA HIS A 362 -10.22 -6.07 0.80
C HIS A 362 -10.40 -7.26 -0.14
N PHE A 363 -11.03 -8.31 0.31
CA PHE A 363 -11.41 -9.49 -0.44
C PHE A 363 -10.27 -10.11 -1.28
N GLN A 364 -9.03 -10.08 -0.76
CA GLN A 364 -7.86 -10.65 -1.43
C GLN A 364 -8.07 -12.15 -1.76
N MET A 365 -7.45 -12.63 -2.84
CA MET A 365 -7.69 -13.99 -3.36
C MET A 365 -7.29 -15.09 -2.36
N GLU A 366 -6.12 -14.98 -1.71
CA GLU A 366 -5.70 -15.86 -0.63
C GLU A 366 -6.28 -15.36 0.69
N PRO A 367 -7.22 -16.11 1.35
CA PRO A 367 -7.68 -15.76 2.69
C PRO A 367 -6.51 -15.69 3.68
N VAL A 368 -6.62 -14.83 4.69
CA VAL A 368 -5.55 -14.69 5.68
C VAL A 368 -5.29 -16.03 6.39
N ASN A 369 -4.02 -16.28 6.64
CA ASN A 369 -3.56 -17.51 7.29
C ASN A 369 -2.22 -17.27 7.97
N ALA A 370 -1.87 -18.11 8.95
CA ALA A 370 -0.57 -18.10 9.57
C ALA A 370 -0.23 -19.48 10.15
N THR A 371 1.05 -19.87 10.09
CA THR A 371 1.58 -21.01 10.82
C THR A 371 2.56 -20.52 11.88
N VAL A 372 2.30 -20.80 13.15
CA VAL A 372 3.11 -20.27 14.27
C VAL A 372 3.51 -21.40 15.19
N PHE A 373 4.75 -21.36 15.69
CA PHE A 373 5.28 -22.31 16.68
C PHE A 373 6.50 -21.74 17.40
N GLN A 374 6.85 -22.32 18.54
CA GLN A 374 8.13 -22.09 19.19
C GLN A 374 9.11 -23.18 18.80
N ASN A 375 10.28 -22.82 18.29
CA ASN A 375 11.32 -23.78 17.91
C ASN A 375 12.13 -24.27 19.13
N ALA A 376 13.08 -25.17 18.90
CA ALA A 376 13.89 -25.77 19.97
C ALA A 376 14.78 -24.76 20.72
N ASP A 377 15.09 -23.61 20.10
CA ASP A 377 15.90 -22.54 20.71
C ASP A 377 15.05 -21.53 21.49
N GLY A 378 13.74 -21.78 21.60
CA GLY A 378 12.79 -20.91 22.29
C GLY A 378 12.41 -19.67 21.49
N VAL A 379 12.71 -19.62 20.20
CA VAL A 379 12.30 -18.54 19.28
C VAL A 379 10.93 -18.89 18.67
N TRP A 380 10.02 -17.92 18.64
CA TRP A 380 8.75 -18.05 17.97
C TRP A 380 8.91 -17.77 16.48
N GLU A 381 8.60 -18.74 15.68
CA GLU A 381 8.57 -18.63 14.21
C GLU A 381 7.14 -18.41 13.73
N THR A 382 6.99 -17.40 12.87
CA THR A 382 5.72 -17.03 12.27
C THR A 382 5.84 -17.12 10.75
N HIS A 383 5.14 -18.04 10.14
CA HIS A 383 5.09 -18.24 8.70
C HIS A 383 3.81 -17.65 8.15
N ALA A 384 3.89 -16.48 7.53
CA ALA A 384 2.72 -15.77 7.01
C ALA A 384 3.11 -14.80 5.90
N GLY A 385 2.24 -14.61 4.92
CA GLY A 385 2.34 -13.49 3.99
C GLY A 385 1.89 -12.20 4.70
N ASN A 386 2.77 -11.21 4.85
CA ASN A 386 2.49 -9.95 5.55
C ASN A 386 3.14 -8.76 4.84
N GLN A 387 2.45 -7.62 4.80
CA GLN A 387 2.91 -6.40 4.14
C GLN A 387 3.75 -5.47 5.03
N TRP A 388 3.65 -5.60 6.35
CA TRP A 388 4.40 -4.78 7.32
C TRP A 388 4.93 -5.65 8.45
N GLN A 389 5.88 -6.48 8.11
CA GLN A 389 6.42 -7.50 8.99
C GLN A 389 6.95 -6.92 10.33
N SER A 390 7.53 -5.73 10.30
CA SER A 390 8.05 -5.09 11.53
C SER A 390 6.96 -4.47 12.41
N LEU A 391 5.73 -4.23 11.92
CA LEU A 391 4.64 -3.63 12.71
C LEU A 391 4.04 -4.62 13.72
N ILE A 392 3.83 -5.86 13.30
CA ILE A 392 3.10 -6.85 14.11
C ILE A 392 3.97 -7.46 15.24
N LEU A 393 5.30 -7.38 15.15
CA LEU A 393 6.19 -8.01 16.12
C LEU A 393 5.93 -7.55 17.57
N PRO A 394 5.73 -6.26 17.89
CA PRO A 394 5.38 -5.82 19.25
C PRO A 394 4.05 -6.39 19.75
N THR A 395 3.05 -6.52 18.87
CA THR A 395 1.74 -7.09 19.23
C THR A 395 1.86 -8.58 19.51
N LEU A 396 2.62 -9.33 18.69
CA LEU A 396 2.92 -10.73 18.95
C LEU A 396 3.72 -10.92 20.25
N ALA A 397 4.68 -10.03 20.53
CA ALA A 397 5.43 -10.03 21.77
C ALA A 397 4.52 -9.87 23.01
N ALA A 398 3.53 -8.97 22.93
CA ALA A 398 2.54 -8.79 23.98
C ALA A 398 1.62 -10.03 24.11
N ALA A 399 1.10 -10.57 23.00
CA ALA A 399 0.24 -11.74 23.00
C ALA A 399 0.94 -13.00 23.56
N LEU A 400 2.17 -13.21 23.17
CA LEU A 400 2.98 -14.35 23.59
C LEU A 400 3.65 -14.14 24.96
N GLU A 401 3.70 -12.91 25.46
CA GLU A 401 4.38 -12.49 26.69
C GLU A 401 5.90 -12.78 26.64
N VAL A 402 6.51 -12.47 25.48
CA VAL A 402 7.96 -12.65 25.23
C VAL A 402 8.57 -11.37 24.66
N PRO A 403 9.88 -11.16 24.79
CA PRO A 403 10.57 -10.08 24.08
C PRO A 403 10.43 -10.20 22.56
N ALA A 404 10.34 -9.06 21.85
CA ALA A 404 10.15 -9.03 20.40
C ALA A 404 11.34 -9.67 19.63
N ASP A 405 12.53 -9.66 20.18
CA ASP A 405 13.72 -10.31 19.62
C ASP A 405 13.67 -11.86 19.68
N LYS A 406 12.66 -12.42 20.35
CA LYS A 406 12.34 -13.84 20.36
C LYS A 406 11.29 -14.24 19.33
N ILE A 407 10.98 -13.35 18.38
CA ILE A 407 9.98 -13.60 17.33
C ILE A 407 10.62 -13.32 15.97
N VAL A 408 10.48 -14.26 15.06
CA VAL A 408 10.89 -14.12 13.66
C VAL A 408 9.69 -14.41 12.74
N MET A 409 9.48 -13.53 11.78
CA MET A 409 8.55 -13.77 10.69
C MET A 409 9.30 -14.21 9.45
N ARG A 410 8.96 -15.40 8.96
CA ARG A 410 9.40 -15.92 7.67
C ARG A 410 8.59 -15.28 6.57
N SER A 411 9.27 -14.75 5.57
CA SER A 411 8.63 -14.06 4.45
C SER A 411 8.09 -15.06 3.43
N TYR A 412 6.84 -14.84 3.01
CA TYR A 412 6.15 -15.62 1.99
C TYR A 412 5.58 -14.69 0.93
N MET A 413 5.37 -15.20 -0.29
CA MET A 413 4.55 -14.52 -1.27
C MET A 413 3.10 -14.43 -0.76
N LEU A 414 2.41 -13.36 -1.14
CA LEU A 414 1.03 -13.12 -0.77
C LEU A 414 0.11 -13.31 -1.98
N GLY A 415 -0.96 -14.04 -1.81
CA GLY A 415 -2.04 -14.15 -2.80
C GLY A 415 -2.96 -12.93 -2.77
N GLY A 416 -2.36 -11.75 -2.93
CA GLY A 416 -2.98 -10.45 -2.76
C GLY A 416 -2.81 -9.90 -1.34
N GLY A 417 -2.88 -8.59 -1.21
CA GLY A 417 -2.73 -7.91 0.10
C GLY A 417 -3.60 -6.67 0.18
N PHE A 418 -3.35 -5.71 -0.69
CA PHE A 418 -4.13 -4.49 -0.88
C PHE A 418 -4.30 -3.60 0.36
N GLY A 419 -3.53 -3.90 1.43
CA GLY A 419 -3.64 -3.26 2.74
C GLY A 419 -4.11 -4.21 3.85
N ARG A 420 -4.89 -5.26 3.54
CA ARG A 420 -5.38 -6.23 4.53
C ARG A 420 -4.27 -6.83 5.39
N ARG A 421 -3.14 -7.09 4.78
CA ARG A 421 -2.02 -7.78 5.42
C ARG A 421 -0.98 -6.84 6.04
N LEU A 422 -1.25 -5.52 6.11
CA LEU A 422 -0.36 -4.57 6.79
C LEU A 422 -0.36 -4.76 8.30
N ASN A 423 -1.52 -4.95 8.91
CA ASN A 423 -1.63 -5.05 10.37
C ASN A 423 -1.08 -6.39 10.92
N GLY A 424 -1.36 -7.51 10.28
CA GLY A 424 -0.92 -8.83 10.75
C GLY A 424 -1.74 -9.41 11.90
N ASP A 425 -2.89 -8.84 12.23
CA ASP A 425 -3.76 -9.26 13.34
C ASP A 425 -4.19 -10.74 13.28
N TYR A 426 -4.33 -11.28 12.07
CA TYR A 426 -4.65 -12.69 11.79
C TYR A 426 -3.57 -13.69 12.25
N ILE A 427 -2.38 -13.22 12.60
CA ILE A 427 -1.29 -14.05 13.10
C ILE A 427 -1.46 -14.30 14.61
N VAL A 428 -2.05 -13.35 15.33
CA VAL A 428 -2.22 -13.41 16.78
C VAL A 428 -2.99 -14.65 17.23
N PRO A 429 -4.15 -15.01 16.67
CA PRO A 429 -4.89 -16.20 17.10
C PRO A 429 -4.13 -17.50 16.82
N ALA A 430 -3.32 -17.58 15.75
CA ALA A 430 -2.44 -18.73 15.51
C ALA A 430 -1.34 -18.85 16.56
N ALA A 431 -0.75 -17.72 16.96
CA ALA A 431 0.29 -17.67 18.00
C ALA A 431 -0.24 -18.12 19.37
N LEU A 432 -1.40 -17.59 19.77
CA LEU A 432 -2.05 -17.96 21.04
C LEU A 432 -2.49 -19.43 21.06
N ALA A 433 -3.06 -19.94 19.96
CA ALA A 433 -3.41 -21.33 19.85
C ALA A 433 -2.17 -22.25 19.95
N SER A 434 -1.08 -21.89 19.27
CA SER A 434 0.19 -22.61 19.35
C SER A 434 0.78 -22.61 20.78
N LYS A 435 0.72 -21.44 21.47
CA LYS A 435 1.13 -21.29 22.87
C LYS A 435 0.33 -22.24 23.77
N ALA A 436 -0.99 -22.29 23.58
CA ALA A 436 -1.90 -23.10 24.39
C ALA A 436 -1.64 -24.59 24.28
N VAL A 437 -1.38 -25.09 23.05
CA VAL A 437 -1.26 -26.53 22.81
C VAL A 437 0.19 -27.04 22.72
N GLY A 438 1.17 -26.14 22.70
CA GLY A 438 2.59 -26.49 22.61
C GLY A 438 2.98 -27.19 21.30
N LYS A 439 2.30 -26.90 20.21
CA LYS A 439 2.52 -27.48 18.88
C LYS A 439 2.47 -26.40 17.80
N PRO A 440 3.08 -26.66 16.63
CA PRO A 440 2.86 -25.79 15.48
C PRO A 440 1.38 -25.78 15.08
N VAL A 441 0.79 -24.58 14.98
CA VAL A 441 -0.60 -24.40 14.57
C VAL A 441 -0.62 -23.64 13.26
N LYS A 442 -1.23 -24.24 12.24
CA LYS A 442 -1.59 -23.60 10.99
C LYS A 442 -3.04 -23.16 11.05
N LEU A 443 -3.28 -21.87 11.29
CA LEU A 443 -4.61 -21.27 11.30
C LEU A 443 -4.97 -20.83 9.89
N VAL A 444 -6.13 -21.25 9.40
CA VAL A 444 -6.64 -20.91 8.07
C VAL A 444 -8.07 -20.39 8.19
N PHE A 445 -8.27 -19.18 7.71
CA PHE A 445 -9.61 -18.57 7.63
C PHE A 445 -10.34 -19.03 6.38
N SER A 446 -11.66 -19.18 6.47
CA SER A 446 -12.52 -19.23 5.29
C SER A 446 -12.69 -17.82 4.71
N ARG A 447 -13.37 -17.70 3.58
CA ARG A 447 -13.72 -16.40 3.00
C ARG A 447 -14.63 -15.61 3.92
N GLU A 448 -15.61 -16.26 4.54
CA GLU A 448 -16.55 -15.64 5.46
C GLU A 448 -15.86 -15.12 6.72
N GLU A 449 -14.96 -15.91 7.30
CA GLU A 449 -14.21 -15.49 8.49
C GLU A 449 -13.24 -14.37 8.17
N ASP A 450 -12.58 -14.40 7.00
CA ASP A 450 -11.69 -13.34 6.56
C ASP A 450 -12.46 -12.03 6.32
N ALA A 451 -13.63 -12.08 5.67
CA ALA A 451 -14.49 -10.93 5.44
C ALA A 451 -15.02 -10.34 6.76
N GLN A 452 -15.51 -11.18 7.67
CA GLN A 452 -16.00 -10.73 8.98
C GLN A 452 -14.89 -10.09 9.84
N PHE A 453 -13.66 -10.58 9.71
CA PHE A 453 -12.49 -10.09 10.45
C PHE A 453 -11.68 -9.05 9.68
N ASP A 454 -12.14 -8.59 8.53
CA ASP A 454 -11.40 -7.65 7.72
C ASP A 454 -11.13 -6.31 8.46
N SER A 455 -10.03 -5.66 8.06
CA SER A 455 -9.78 -4.26 8.37
C SER A 455 -10.33 -3.44 7.21
N ILE A 456 -11.60 -3.10 7.26
CA ILE A 456 -12.35 -2.53 6.13
C ILE A 456 -11.99 -1.06 5.88
N ARG A 457 -12.17 -0.57 4.64
CA ARG A 457 -12.29 0.87 4.43
C ARG A 457 -13.54 1.37 5.14
N SER A 458 -13.39 2.35 6.03
CA SER A 458 -14.51 2.95 6.75
C SER A 458 -15.48 3.63 5.79
N PRO A 459 -16.79 3.60 6.10
CA PRO A 459 -17.73 4.53 5.49
C PRO A 459 -17.32 5.97 5.85
N SER A 460 -17.60 6.91 4.98
CA SER A 460 -17.20 8.31 5.15
C SER A 460 -18.32 9.30 4.88
N VAL A 461 -18.23 10.44 5.52
CA VAL A 461 -19.03 11.64 5.21
C VAL A 461 -18.08 12.82 5.00
N GLN A 462 -18.26 13.56 3.91
CA GLN A 462 -17.46 14.71 3.55
C GLN A 462 -18.36 15.88 3.21
N LYS A 463 -18.15 17.03 3.85
CA LYS A 463 -18.82 18.29 3.51
C LYS A 463 -17.80 19.25 2.91
N LEU A 464 -18.08 19.71 1.68
CA LEU A 464 -17.24 20.66 0.97
C LEU A 464 -18.04 21.96 0.77
N ARG A 465 -17.34 23.08 0.92
CA ARG A 465 -17.87 24.42 0.69
C ARG A 465 -16.88 25.22 -0.14
N MET A 466 -17.39 26.03 -1.06
CA MET A 466 -16.58 26.93 -1.88
C MET A 466 -17.23 28.33 -1.93
N ALA A 467 -16.42 29.37 -1.76
CA ALA A 467 -16.80 30.75 -1.81
C ALA A 467 -16.33 31.36 -3.12
N PHE A 468 -17.22 32.17 -3.75
CA PHE A 468 -16.94 32.90 -4.99
C PHE A 468 -17.18 34.42 -4.79
N ASP A 469 -16.35 35.23 -5.44
CA ASP A 469 -16.55 36.66 -5.53
C ASP A 469 -17.60 37.06 -6.62
N GLU A 470 -17.88 38.37 -6.78
CA GLU A 470 -18.78 38.89 -7.83
C GLU A 470 -18.31 38.52 -9.25
N GLY A 471 -17.01 38.33 -9.45
CA GLY A 471 -16.41 37.94 -10.73
C GLY A 471 -16.42 36.41 -10.95
N LYS A 472 -17.00 35.64 -10.02
CA LYS A 472 -17.03 34.16 -10.02
C LYS A 472 -15.66 33.50 -9.80
N ALA A 473 -14.66 34.24 -9.30
CA ALA A 473 -13.39 33.67 -8.90
C ALA A 473 -13.52 32.97 -7.53
N ILE A 474 -12.84 31.81 -7.35
CA ILE A 474 -12.81 31.13 -6.06
C ILE A 474 -11.99 31.95 -5.08
N THR A 475 -12.56 32.27 -3.92
CA THR A 475 -11.91 33.03 -2.84
C THR A 475 -11.60 32.17 -1.63
N GLY A 476 -12.28 31.04 -1.46
CA GLY A 476 -12.01 30.08 -0.39
C GLY A 476 -12.67 28.73 -0.59
N MET A 477 -12.09 27.70 0.02
CA MET A 477 -12.61 26.33 0.04
C MET A 477 -12.43 25.69 1.40
N GLU A 478 -13.45 25.01 1.88
CA GLU A 478 -13.40 24.16 3.07
C GLU A 478 -13.74 22.71 2.71
N HIS A 479 -13.02 21.78 3.33
CA HIS A 479 -13.28 20.36 3.22
C HIS A 479 -13.25 19.73 4.62
N HIS A 480 -14.40 19.31 5.10
CA HIS A 480 -14.56 18.61 6.38
C HIS A 480 -14.83 17.13 6.11
N ALA A 481 -13.93 16.24 6.56
CA ALA A 481 -13.97 14.83 6.23
C ALA A 481 -13.94 13.96 7.49
N ALA A 482 -14.96 13.14 7.68
CA ALA A 482 -15.12 12.24 8.82
C ALA A 482 -15.17 10.78 8.37
N ALA A 483 -14.33 9.95 8.98
CA ALA A 483 -14.25 8.51 8.77
C ALA A 483 -13.58 7.81 9.96
N GLY A 484 -13.59 6.49 10.00
CA GLY A 484 -12.70 5.71 10.88
C GLY A 484 -11.23 5.84 10.43
N TRP A 485 -10.31 5.92 11.40
CA TRP A 485 -8.89 6.18 11.14
C TRP A 485 -8.02 4.94 11.35
N PRO A 486 -7.50 4.32 10.28
CA PRO A 486 -6.70 3.10 10.38
C PRO A 486 -5.42 3.28 11.21
N THR A 487 -4.70 4.40 11.05
CA THR A 487 -3.45 4.63 11.76
C THR A 487 -3.67 4.91 13.24
N GLN A 488 -4.77 5.59 13.61
CA GLN A 488 -5.14 5.77 15.00
C GLN A 488 -5.33 4.43 15.73
N VAL A 489 -5.97 3.48 15.07
CA VAL A 489 -6.29 2.17 15.67
C VAL A 489 -5.08 1.23 15.64
N MET A 490 -4.31 1.21 14.56
CA MET A 490 -3.30 0.18 14.32
C MET A 490 -1.85 0.63 14.53
N ALA A 491 -1.58 1.94 14.39
CA ALA A 491 -0.23 2.50 14.45
C ALA A 491 -0.21 3.96 14.97
N PRO A 492 -0.80 4.26 16.14
CA PRO A 492 -1.02 5.64 16.60
C PRO A 492 0.25 6.47 16.74
N GLY A 493 1.41 5.83 16.89
CA GLY A 493 2.70 6.50 16.93
C GLY A 493 3.11 7.17 15.59
N PHE A 494 2.39 6.93 14.51
CA PHE A 494 2.61 7.52 13.18
C PHE A 494 1.73 8.74 12.89
N MET A 495 0.88 9.15 13.83
CA MET A 495 0.00 10.29 13.65
C MET A 495 0.74 11.63 13.91
N PRO A 496 0.84 12.53 12.92
CA PRO A 496 1.31 13.90 13.13
C PRO A 496 0.21 14.76 13.78
N LYS A 497 0.56 16.00 14.09
CA LYS A 497 -0.39 17.01 14.58
C LYS A 497 -0.70 18.04 13.50
N GLY A 498 -1.94 18.46 13.46
CA GLY A 498 -2.39 19.62 12.68
C GLY A 498 -1.96 20.96 13.28
N VAL A 499 -2.37 22.05 12.66
CA VAL A 499 -2.04 23.40 13.10
C VAL A 499 -2.70 23.78 14.42
N ASN A 500 -3.77 23.10 14.79
CA ASN A 500 -4.46 23.24 16.09
C ASN A 500 -3.92 22.25 17.16
N GLU A 501 -2.75 21.66 16.96
CA GLU A 501 -2.10 20.69 17.84
C GLU A 501 -2.87 19.36 18.05
N GLU A 502 -4.01 19.16 17.39
CA GLU A 502 -4.75 17.91 17.40
C GLU A 502 -4.09 16.88 16.46
N PRO A 503 -4.03 15.59 16.85
CA PRO A 503 -3.48 14.55 15.99
C PRO A 503 -4.40 14.27 14.81
N TYR A 504 -3.84 13.89 13.65
CA TYR A 504 -4.61 13.39 12.52
C TYR A 504 -3.95 12.18 11.87
N ASP A 505 -4.77 11.38 11.18
CA ASP A 505 -4.29 10.26 10.38
C ASP A 505 -3.97 10.74 8.96
N PRO A 506 -2.69 10.88 8.58
CA PRO A 506 -2.33 11.38 7.26
C PRO A 506 -2.80 10.45 6.15
N PHE A 507 -2.83 9.13 6.40
CA PHE A 507 -3.28 8.16 5.41
C PHE A 507 -4.80 8.17 5.21
N ALA A 508 -5.57 8.62 6.19
CA ALA A 508 -7.02 8.72 6.07
C ALA A 508 -7.50 10.02 5.40
N ILE A 509 -6.66 11.07 5.32
CA ILE A 509 -7.09 12.39 4.84
C ILE A 509 -6.29 12.89 3.63
N ASP A 510 -5.17 12.26 3.27
CA ASP A 510 -4.44 12.59 2.06
C ASP A 510 -5.40 12.68 0.86
N GLY A 511 -5.17 13.59 -0.06
CA GLY A 511 -6.05 13.93 -1.17
C GLY A 511 -6.93 15.16 -0.92
N ALA A 512 -7.36 15.41 0.32
CA ALA A 512 -8.15 16.58 0.68
C ALA A 512 -7.33 17.90 0.61
N ASP A 513 -6.02 17.84 0.84
CA ASP A 513 -5.06 18.95 0.70
C ASP A 513 -4.54 19.08 -0.75
N HIS A 514 -5.44 19.07 -1.69
CA HIS A 514 -5.20 19.04 -3.14
C HIS A 514 -4.30 20.17 -3.68
N TRP A 515 -3.91 20.07 -4.96
CA TRP A 515 -2.99 21.02 -5.63
C TRP A 515 -3.70 22.17 -6.37
N TYR A 516 -5.01 22.31 -6.27
CA TYR A 516 -5.74 23.44 -6.82
C TYR A 516 -5.47 24.72 -6.04
N SER A 517 -5.29 25.84 -6.76
CA SER A 517 -5.23 27.18 -6.19
C SER A 517 -6.65 27.69 -5.99
N VAL A 518 -7.17 27.58 -4.77
CA VAL A 518 -8.57 27.88 -4.41
C VAL A 518 -8.72 29.07 -3.44
N GLY A 519 -7.70 29.92 -3.33
CA GLY A 519 -7.70 31.01 -2.35
C GLY A 519 -7.42 30.50 -0.93
N ALA A 520 -8.17 30.98 0.05
CA ALA A 520 -8.11 30.48 1.42
C ALA A 520 -8.58 29.02 1.47
N HIS A 521 -7.77 28.12 2.07
CA HIS A 521 -8.06 26.69 2.05
C HIS A 521 -7.99 26.11 3.46
N ARG A 522 -9.04 25.42 3.87
CA ARG A 522 -9.12 24.74 5.16
C ARG A 522 -9.56 23.30 4.97
N VAL A 523 -8.76 22.37 5.51
CA VAL A 523 -9.09 20.95 5.59
C VAL A 523 -9.20 20.55 7.05
N ARG A 524 -10.32 19.96 7.43
CA ARG A 524 -10.57 19.44 8.76
C ARG A 524 -10.75 17.93 8.72
N ALA A 525 -9.81 17.20 9.35
CA ALA A 525 -9.81 15.76 9.47
C ALA A 525 -10.48 15.34 10.77
N ILE A 526 -11.47 14.46 10.71
CA ILE A 526 -12.33 14.08 11.82
C ILE A 526 -12.34 12.58 11.99
N SER A 527 -11.87 12.11 13.15
CA SER A 527 -11.92 10.69 13.53
C SER A 527 -13.32 10.31 14.00
N ASN A 528 -13.97 9.35 13.34
CA ASN A 528 -15.23 8.79 13.83
C ASN A 528 -14.94 7.75 14.90
N ASP A 529 -15.23 8.11 16.15
CA ASP A 529 -15.03 7.28 17.32
C ASP A 529 -15.89 6.02 17.33
N LEU A 530 -17.14 6.12 16.85
CA LEU A 530 -18.04 4.97 16.75
C LEU A 530 -17.54 3.95 15.72
N ALA A 531 -17.07 4.41 14.55
CA ALA A 531 -16.46 3.54 13.55
C ALA A 531 -15.22 2.80 14.12
N ASN A 532 -14.33 3.52 14.79
CA ASN A 532 -13.12 2.96 15.40
C ASN A 532 -13.42 1.94 16.50
N ALA A 533 -14.56 2.11 17.22
CA ALA A 533 -15.01 1.19 18.27
C ALA A 533 -15.75 -0.03 17.70
N THR A 534 -16.36 0.07 16.53
CA THR A 534 -17.21 -1.01 15.95
C THR A 534 -16.37 -2.01 15.15
N PHE A 535 -15.52 -1.52 14.26
CA PHE A 535 -14.66 -2.37 13.43
C PHE A 535 -13.22 -1.83 13.45
N ARG A 536 -12.32 -2.50 12.76
CA ARG A 536 -10.95 -2.03 12.58
C ARG A 536 -10.86 -1.32 11.22
N PRO A 537 -10.80 0.03 11.18
CA PRO A 537 -10.54 0.72 9.92
C PRO A 537 -9.21 0.26 9.30
N GLY A 538 -9.19 0.07 7.98
CA GLY A 538 -8.07 -0.51 7.26
C GLY A 538 -7.42 0.43 6.25
N TRP A 539 -6.20 0.10 5.89
CA TRP A 539 -5.46 0.75 4.81
C TRP A 539 -5.79 0.11 3.46
N LEU A 540 -7.07 0.10 3.06
CA LEU A 540 -7.46 -0.41 1.75
C LEU A 540 -6.81 0.43 0.65
N ARG A 541 -6.28 -0.22 -0.38
CA ARG A 541 -5.57 0.36 -1.55
C ARG A 541 -6.04 1.79 -1.87
N SER A 542 -5.12 2.74 -1.91
CA SER A 542 -5.31 4.19 -2.02
C SER A 542 -5.80 4.94 -0.78
N VAL A 543 -6.10 4.26 0.30
CA VAL A 543 -6.51 4.78 1.62
C VAL A 543 -7.32 6.09 1.55
N GLY A 544 -6.78 7.24 2.00
CA GLY A 544 -7.44 8.55 1.96
C GLY A 544 -7.84 8.99 0.56
N PRO A 545 -6.89 9.12 -0.40
CA PRO A 545 -7.22 9.55 -1.76
C PRO A 545 -8.28 8.69 -2.45
N GLY A 546 -8.46 7.43 -2.03
CA GLY A 546 -9.49 6.53 -2.56
C GLY A 546 -10.92 6.98 -2.30
N TRP A 547 -11.16 7.85 -1.32
CA TRP A 547 -12.48 8.41 -1.02
C TRP A 547 -12.48 9.93 -0.99
N THR A 548 -11.41 10.60 -0.55
CA THR A 548 -11.33 12.06 -0.53
C THR A 548 -11.34 12.67 -1.93
N ASN A 549 -10.64 12.01 -2.89
CA ASN A 549 -10.57 12.52 -4.25
C ASN A 549 -11.90 12.39 -5.01
N PHE A 550 -12.75 11.42 -4.65
CA PHE A 550 -14.13 11.36 -5.18
C PHE A 550 -14.88 12.64 -4.89
N ALA A 551 -14.81 13.14 -3.65
CA ALA A 551 -15.46 14.39 -3.26
C ALA A 551 -14.79 15.61 -3.91
N VAL A 552 -13.45 15.72 -3.85
CA VAL A 552 -12.72 16.86 -4.40
C VAL A 552 -12.98 17.03 -5.89
N GLU A 553 -12.84 15.98 -6.68
CA GLU A 553 -12.95 16.05 -8.14
C GLU A 553 -14.39 16.19 -8.64
N SER A 554 -15.34 15.55 -7.95
CA SER A 554 -16.77 15.80 -8.25
C SER A 554 -17.18 17.21 -7.88
N PHE A 555 -16.70 17.76 -6.76
CA PHE A 555 -17.00 19.11 -6.32
C PHE A 555 -16.36 20.19 -7.23
N MET A 556 -15.14 19.95 -7.73
CA MET A 556 -14.52 20.83 -8.74
C MET A 556 -15.29 20.83 -10.05
N ASP A 557 -15.90 19.72 -10.43
CA ASP A 557 -16.79 19.63 -11.59
C ASP A 557 -18.08 20.43 -11.37
N GLU A 558 -18.70 20.30 -10.19
CA GLU A 558 -19.87 21.09 -9.81
C GLU A 558 -19.58 22.59 -9.79
N ALA A 559 -18.41 22.98 -9.28
CA ALA A 559 -17.97 24.37 -9.27
C ALA A 559 -17.79 24.93 -10.69
N ALA A 560 -17.20 24.17 -11.61
CA ALA A 560 -17.07 24.56 -13.01
C ALA A 560 -18.43 24.84 -13.65
N HIS A 561 -19.38 23.91 -13.48
CA HIS A 561 -20.75 24.09 -14.00
C HIS A 561 -21.47 25.26 -13.36
N LYS A 562 -21.32 25.49 -12.05
CA LYS A 562 -21.92 26.64 -11.34
C LYS A 562 -21.47 27.96 -11.91
N VAL A 563 -20.20 28.10 -12.25
CA VAL A 563 -19.68 29.35 -12.84
C VAL A 563 -19.86 29.43 -14.36
N GLY A 564 -20.33 28.34 -14.99
CA GLY A 564 -20.51 28.23 -16.45
C GLY A 564 -19.22 28.07 -17.23
N ALA A 565 -18.20 27.45 -16.62
CA ALA A 565 -16.90 27.15 -17.24
C ALA A 565 -16.84 25.69 -17.75
N ASP A 566 -16.01 25.46 -18.75
CA ASP A 566 -15.65 24.09 -19.16
C ASP A 566 -14.89 23.39 -18.05
N PRO A 567 -15.26 22.17 -17.63
CA PRO A 567 -14.63 21.47 -16.50
C PRO A 567 -13.14 21.20 -16.66
N LEU A 568 -12.66 20.97 -17.89
CA LEU A 568 -11.22 20.81 -18.16
C LEU A 568 -10.49 22.13 -17.97
N GLN A 569 -10.97 23.18 -18.64
CA GLN A 569 -10.34 24.50 -18.58
C GLN A 569 -10.36 25.05 -17.15
N PHE A 570 -11.48 24.86 -16.43
CA PHE A 570 -11.60 25.27 -15.03
C PHE A 570 -10.53 24.65 -14.15
N ARG A 571 -10.29 23.34 -14.28
CA ARG A 571 -9.21 22.67 -13.52
C ARG A 571 -7.83 23.20 -13.91
N LEU A 572 -7.56 23.36 -15.20
CA LEU A 572 -6.28 23.91 -15.68
C LEU A 572 -6.03 25.34 -15.18
N ASP A 573 -7.06 26.16 -15.11
CA ASP A 573 -6.95 27.54 -14.60
C ASP A 573 -6.62 27.60 -13.10
N HIS A 574 -6.93 26.54 -12.35
CA HIS A 574 -6.64 26.41 -10.92
C HIS A 574 -5.43 25.53 -10.59
N LEU A 575 -4.85 24.81 -11.55
CA LEU A 575 -3.60 24.03 -11.36
C LEU A 575 -2.38 24.92 -11.66
N LYS A 576 -2.11 25.88 -10.79
CA LYS A 576 -1.01 26.83 -10.91
C LYS A 576 0.17 26.39 -10.04
N ALA A 577 1.35 26.30 -10.64
CA ALA A 577 2.60 26.00 -9.92
C ALA A 577 3.13 27.21 -9.16
N GLU A 578 2.39 27.74 -8.19
CA GLU A 578 2.72 28.90 -7.38
C GLU A 578 2.56 28.59 -5.89
N GLY A 579 3.36 29.23 -5.03
CA GLY A 579 3.29 29.11 -3.57
C GLY A 579 3.35 27.64 -3.11
N LEU A 580 2.39 27.21 -2.31
CA LEU A 580 2.26 25.82 -1.82
C LEU A 580 2.20 24.80 -2.96
N ASN A 581 1.68 25.19 -4.11
CA ASN A 581 1.44 24.34 -5.27
C ASN A 581 2.60 24.34 -6.28
N ALA A 582 3.70 25.06 -6.03
CA ALA A 582 4.88 25.05 -6.87
C ALA A 582 5.69 23.73 -6.75
N GLY A 583 5.58 23.03 -5.62
CA GLY A 583 6.31 21.80 -5.35
C GLY A 583 7.81 22.02 -5.18
N SER A 584 8.25 22.32 -3.96
CA SER A 584 9.67 22.57 -3.63
C SER A 584 10.43 21.32 -3.16
N ALA A 585 9.73 20.29 -2.71
CA ALA A 585 10.33 19.02 -2.31
C ALA A 585 10.84 18.24 -3.54
N PRO A 586 11.93 17.45 -3.42
CA PRO A 586 12.51 16.71 -4.54
C PRO A 586 11.52 15.85 -5.34
N ASN A 587 10.55 15.23 -4.65
CA ASN A 587 9.55 14.38 -5.30
C ASN A 587 8.34 15.16 -5.84
N ALA A 588 8.18 16.43 -5.44
CA ALA A 588 7.08 17.29 -5.84
C ALA A 588 7.51 18.40 -6.82
N VAL A 589 8.71 18.30 -7.39
CA VAL A 589 9.23 19.26 -8.38
C VAL A 589 8.26 19.41 -9.53
N GLY A 590 7.96 20.65 -9.91
CA GLY A 590 6.98 20.99 -10.93
C GLY A 590 5.54 21.14 -10.43
N GLY A 591 5.22 20.65 -9.24
CA GLY A 591 3.96 20.91 -8.54
C GLY A 591 2.71 20.72 -9.39
N ALA A 592 1.72 21.63 -9.26
CA ALA A 592 0.46 21.57 -9.99
C ALA A 592 0.60 21.55 -11.52
N SER A 593 1.72 22.04 -12.08
CA SER A 593 1.94 22.01 -13.53
C SER A 593 2.07 20.59 -14.08
N ARG A 594 2.65 19.65 -13.31
CA ARG A 594 2.72 18.23 -13.68
C ARG A 594 1.33 17.57 -13.62
N GLN A 595 0.50 17.95 -12.64
CA GLN A 595 -0.88 17.49 -12.59
C GLN A 595 -1.70 18.01 -13.77
N ALA A 596 -1.52 19.28 -14.15
CA ALA A 596 -2.14 19.86 -15.33
C ALA A 596 -1.73 19.11 -16.62
N ALA A 597 -0.46 18.73 -16.73
CA ALA A 597 0.04 18.00 -17.91
C ALA A 597 -0.61 16.62 -18.08
N VAL A 598 -0.75 15.82 -17.01
CA VAL A 598 -1.44 14.53 -17.09
C VAL A 598 -2.93 14.69 -17.40
N LEU A 599 -3.59 15.75 -16.87
CA LEU A 599 -4.97 16.05 -17.19
C LEU A 599 -5.17 16.45 -18.66
N GLN A 600 -4.31 17.30 -19.21
CA GLN A 600 -4.29 17.63 -20.64
C GLN A 600 -4.07 16.39 -21.49
N ARG A 601 -3.16 15.51 -21.07
CA ARG A 601 -2.85 14.27 -21.80
C ARG A 601 -4.05 13.34 -21.91
N VAL A 602 -4.83 13.12 -20.86
CA VAL A 602 -6.03 12.27 -20.96
C VAL A 602 -7.14 12.94 -21.77
N ALA A 603 -7.26 14.26 -21.71
CA ALA A 603 -8.22 14.99 -22.53
C ALA A 603 -7.90 14.85 -24.04
N GLU A 604 -6.61 14.93 -24.42
CA GLU A 604 -6.14 14.66 -25.78
C GLU A 604 -6.40 13.21 -26.22
N MET A 605 -6.02 12.23 -25.38
CA MET A 605 -6.19 10.81 -25.67
C MET A 605 -7.65 10.41 -25.88
N SER A 606 -8.55 10.99 -25.09
CA SER A 606 -9.99 10.67 -25.11
C SER A 606 -10.78 11.49 -26.13
N GLY A 607 -10.22 12.59 -26.65
CA GLY A 607 -10.95 13.58 -27.45
C GLY A 607 -12.04 14.30 -26.66
N TYR A 608 -11.84 14.51 -25.36
CA TYR A 608 -12.77 15.21 -24.46
C TYR A 608 -13.19 16.57 -25.05
N GLY A 609 -14.51 16.82 -25.10
CA GLY A 609 -15.08 18.07 -25.66
C GLY A 609 -14.95 18.25 -27.17
N GLN A 610 -14.33 17.31 -27.90
CA GLN A 610 -14.10 17.41 -29.37
C GLN A 610 -14.93 16.43 -30.19
N THR A 611 -15.50 15.40 -29.55
CA THR A 611 -16.23 14.32 -30.23
C THR A 611 -17.71 14.41 -29.92
N GLU A 612 -18.57 14.44 -30.93
CA GLU A 612 -20.01 14.22 -30.74
C GLU A 612 -20.25 12.77 -30.33
N LEU A 613 -20.96 12.57 -29.24
CA LEU A 613 -21.30 11.27 -28.69
C LEU A 613 -22.80 11.01 -28.82
N PRO A 614 -23.23 9.74 -28.87
CA PRO A 614 -24.64 9.38 -28.82
C PRO A 614 -25.34 9.95 -27.59
N GLU A 615 -26.66 10.14 -27.66
CA GLU A 615 -27.48 10.53 -26.51
C GLU A 615 -27.30 9.50 -25.36
N GLY A 616 -27.21 10.00 -24.14
CA GLY A 616 -26.93 9.17 -22.96
C GLY A 616 -25.48 8.72 -22.81
N THR A 617 -24.59 9.06 -23.76
CA THR A 617 -23.16 8.72 -23.70
C THR A 617 -22.33 9.96 -23.46
N ALA A 618 -21.37 9.90 -22.55
CA ALA A 618 -20.47 11.04 -22.26
C ALA A 618 -19.07 10.60 -21.83
N ILE A 619 -18.18 11.59 -21.77
CA ILE A 619 -16.85 11.45 -21.16
C ILE A 619 -16.80 12.35 -19.92
N GLY A 620 -16.31 11.82 -18.81
CA GLY A 620 -15.96 12.56 -17.61
C GLY A 620 -14.48 12.49 -17.34
N ILE A 621 -13.94 13.50 -16.67
CA ILE A 621 -12.51 13.60 -16.35
C ILE A 621 -12.30 13.82 -14.85
N ALA A 622 -11.14 13.36 -14.35
CA ALA A 622 -10.67 13.61 -12.99
C ALA A 622 -9.15 13.55 -12.95
N THR A 623 -8.54 14.18 -11.94
CA THR A 623 -7.10 14.18 -11.72
C THR A 623 -6.77 14.18 -10.23
N THR A 624 -5.56 13.73 -9.88
CA THR A 624 -5.06 13.74 -8.49
C THR A 624 -3.53 13.71 -8.47
N PHE A 625 -2.96 13.84 -7.28
CA PHE A 625 -1.53 13.64 -7.02
C PHE A 625 -1.22 12.28 -6.35
N GLY A 626 -2.18 11.38 -6.28
CA GLY A 626 -2.04 10.04 -5.73
C GLY A 626 -1.92 10.01 -4.21
N GLN A 627 -0.81 9.52 -3.64
CA GLN A 627 -0.70 9.11 -2.25
C GLN A 627 -0.49 10.26 -1.25
N SER A 628 0.44 11.17 -1.50
CA SER A 628 0.83 12.21 -0.56
C SER A 628 1.49 13.38 -1.28
N ARG A 629 1.33 14.58 -0.73
CA ARG A 629 1.99 15.79 -1.26
C ARG A 629 3.52 15.70 -1.26
N THR A 630 4.11 14.92 -0.36
CA THR A 630 5.56 14.72 -0.27
C THR A 630 6.10 13.67 -1.25
N MET A 631 5.21 12.86 -1.81
CA MET A 631 5.53 11.80 -2.77
C MET A 631 4.39 11.69 -3.81
N PRO A 632 4.16 12.73 -4.60
CA PRO A 632 3.04 12.74 -5.53
C PRO A 632 3.31 11.86 -6.74
N THR A 633 2.30 11.09 -7.14
CA THR A 633 2.18 10.48 -8.46
C THR A 633 1.07 11.20 -9.19
N TRP A 634 1.41 12.07 -10.10
CA TRP A 634 0.43 12.84 -10.86
C TRP A 634 -0.33 11.90 -11.77
N THR A 635 -1.65 11.88 -11.65
CA THR A 635 -2.47 10.97 -12.43
C THR A 635 -3.79 11.64 -12.84
N ALA A 636 -4.28 11.27 -14.00
CA ALA A 636 -5.59 11.68 -14.50
C ALA A 636 -6.29 10.54 -15.24
N ALA A 637 -7.60 10.55 -15.25
CA ALA A 637 -8.43 9.66 -16.05
C ALA A 637 -9.48 10.43 -16.84
N ALA A 638 -9.79 9.87 -18.03
CA ALA A 638 -11.01 10.15 -18.76
C ALA A 638 -11.79 8.85 -18.88
N VAL A 639 -13.09 8.88 -18.60
CA VAL A 639 -13.96 7.69 -18.66
C VAL A 639 -15.11 7.97 -19.62
N LYS A 640 -15.23 7.12 -20.64
CA LYS A 640 -16.39 7.10 -21.55
C LYS A 640 -17.39 6.06 -21.09
N LEU A 641 -18.64 6.46 -20.90
CA LEU A 641 -19.72 5.58 -20.47
C LEU A 641 -21.04 5.94 -21.16
N ALA A 642 -21.96 4.99 -21.12
CA ALA A 642 -23.36 5.19 -21.45
C ALA A 642 -24.24 4.95 -20.21
N VAL A 643 -25.31 5.73 -20.06
CA VAL A 643 -26.32 5.58 -19.00
C VAL A 643 -27.63 5.19 -19.65
N ASP A 644 -28.22 4.08 -19.18
CA ASP A 644 -29.57 3.67 -19.62
C ASP A 644 -30.61 4.60 -18.99
N ALA A 645 -31.46 5.18 -19.82
CA ALA A 645 -32.44 6.19 -19.38
C ALA A 645 -33.60 5.63 -18.54
N GLU A 646 -33.89 4.32 -18.64
CA GLU A 646 -35.01 3.67 -17.94
C GLU A 646 -34.55 3.05 -16.60
N THR A 647 -33.35 2.47 -16.58
CA THR A 647 -32.83 1.74 -15.41
C THR A 647 -31.78 2.51 -14.63
N GLY A 648 -31.15 3.51 -15.25
CA GLY A 648 -30.01 4.22 -14.68
C GLY A 648 -28.70 3.38 -14.74
N ASP A 649 -28.71 2.19 -15.34
CA ASP A 649 -27.52 1.34 -15.41
C ASP A 649 -26.40 2.02 -16.22
N VAL A 650 -25.17 1.86 -15.71
CA VAL A 650 -23.97 2.46 -16.29
C VAL A 650 -23.14 1.40 -17.02
N ALA A 651 -22.88 1.62 -18.30
CA ALA A 651 -21.96 0.81 -19.08
C ALA A 651 -20.69 1.61 -19.39
N VAL A 652 -19.57 1.26 -18.75
CA VAL A 652 -18.28 1.89 -19.04
C VAL A 652 -17.67 1.24 -20.29
N GLU A 653 -17.42 2.04 -21.33
CA GLU A 653 -16.91 1.55 -22.61
C GLU A 653 -15.38 1.60 -22.67
N LYS A 654 -14.80 2.70 -22.21
CA LYS A 654 -13.35 2.91 -22.29
C LYS A 654 -12.87 3.85 -21.18
N MET A 655 -11.67 3.55 -20.67
CA MET A 655 -10.91 4.39 -19.74
C MET A 655 -9.55 4.76 -20.34
N TRP A 656 -9.18 6.03 -20.27
CA TRP A 656 -7.85 6.54 -20.60
C TRP A 656 -7.22 7.07 -19.31
N LEU A 657 -5.97 6.67 -19.06
CA LEU A 657 -5.22 7.11 -17.89
C LEU A 657 -3.87 7.66 -18.32
N ALA A 658 -3.44 8.72 -17.66
CA ALA A 658 -2.09 9.27 -17.81
C ALA A 658 -1.44 9.39 -16.42
N PHE A 659 -0.16 9.03 -16.35
CA PHE A 659 0.63 9.06 -15.12
C PHE A 659 1.96 9.78 -15.36
N ASP A 660 2.35 10.61 -14.38
CA ASP A 660 3.70 11.10 -14.21
C ASP A 660 4.21 10.63 -12.84
N CYS A 661 5.01 9.60 -12.86
CA CYS A 661 5.61 8.98 -11.68
C CYS A 661 7.14 9.20 -11.60
N GLY A 662 7.66 10.17 -12.36
CA GLY A 662 9.10 10.24 -12.58
C GLY A 662 9.58 9.10 -13.47
N THR A 663 10.79 8.60 -13.22
CA THR A 663 11.36 7.47 -13.96
C THR A 663 10.51 6.21 -13.82
N VAL A 664 10.06 5.64 -14.94
CA VAL A 664 9.39 4.33 -14.95
C VAL A 664 10.45 3.24 -14.88
N VAL A 665 10.55 2.56 -13.74
CA VAL A 665 11.60 1.54 -13.50
C VAL A 665 11.29 0.24 -14.24
N ASP A 666 10.06 -0.24 -14.14
CA ASP A 666 9.57 -1.48 -14.73
C ASP A 666 8.31 -1.20 -15.56
N PRO A 667 8.40 -1.00 -16.87
CA PRO A 667 7.27 -0.57 -17.70
C PRO A 667 6.09 -1.55 -17.70
N ASP A 668 6.35 -2.85 -17.75
CA ASP A 668 5.30 -3.87 -17.80
C ASP A 668 4.58 -3.97 -16.44
N GLY A 669 5.35 -4.09 -15.36
CA GLY A 669 4.80 -4.08 -14.00
C GLY A 669 4.07 -2.76 -13.67
N ALA A 670 4.58 -1.61 -14.11
CA ALA A 670 3.93 -0.31 -13.97
C ALA A 670 2.56 -0.27 -14.66
N ARG A 671 2.48 -0.73 -15.92
CA ARG A 671 1.23 -0.81 -16.68
C ARG A 671 0.22 -1.72 -15.98
N ALA A 672 0.63 -2.93 -15.59
CA ALA A 672 -0.23 -3.88 -14.89
C ALA A 672 -0.79 -3.31 -13.57
N GLN A 673 0.04 -2.55 -12.81
CA GLN A 673 -0.41 -1.87 -11.60
C GLN A 673 -1.45 -0.78 -11.90
N CYS A 674 -1.25 0.03 -12.94
CA CYS A 674 -2.17 1.08 -13.34
C CYS A 674 -3.52 0.51 -13.84
N GLU A 675 -3.50 -0.50 -14.68
CA GLU A 675 -4.70 -1.17 -15.18
C GLU A 675 -5.49 -1.85 -14.05
N GLY A 676 -4.81 -2.61 -13.17
CA GLY A 676 -5.44 -3.24 -12.01
C GLY A 676 -5.99 -2.23 -11.00
N ALA A 677 -5.34 -1.07 -10.84
CA ALA A 677 -5.84 0.02 -10.00
C ALA A 677 -7.10 0.65 -10.59
N ALA A 678 -7.12 0.90 -11.90
CA ALA A 678 -8.28 1.47 -12.60
C ALA A 678 -9.49 0.53 -12.55
N LEU A 679 -9.28 -0.77 -12.77
CA LEU A 679 -10.36 -1.77 -12.67
C LEU A 679 -10.94 -1.86 -11.25
N TRP A 680 -10.09 -1.77 -10.23
CA TRP A 680 -10.62 -1.74 -8.87
C TRP A 680 -11.33 -0.41 -8.55
N GLY A 681 -10.83 0.71 -9.04
CA GLY A 681 -11.54 2.00 -8.96
C GLY A 681 -12.92 1.95 -9.61
N LEU A 682 -13.04 1.28 -10.76
CA LEU A 682 -14.32 1.03 -11.44
C LEU A 682 -15.23 0.12 -10.58
N SER A 683 -14.66 -0.96 -10.03
CA SER A 683 -15.40 -1.90 -9.18
C SER A 683 -15.99 -1.19 -7.94
N MET A 684 -15.19 -0.39 -7.24
CA MET A 684 -15.66 0.39 -6.09
C MET A 684 -16.63 1.51 -6.47
N ALA A 685 -16.52 2.05 -7.67
CA ALA A 685 -17.43 3.11 -8.11
C ALA A 685 -18.87 2.61 -8.38
N LEU A 686 -19.02 1.37 -8.91
CA LEU A 686 -20.29 0.87 -9.42
C LEU A 686 -20.80 -0.41 -8.73
N HIS A 687 -19.93 -1.19 -8.08
CA HIS A 687 -20.27 -2.55 -7.65
C HIS A 687 -19.95 -2.84 -6.18
N GLU A 688 -18.77 -2.41 -5.69
CA GLU A 688 -18.29 -2.81 -4.38
C GLU A 688 -18.74 -1.84 -3.29
N GLY A 689 -19.45 -2.38 -2.32
CA GLY A 689 -19.83 -1.75 -1.08
C GLY A 689 -20.41 -2.80 -0.17
N THR A 690 -20.23 -2.65 1.13
CA THR A 690 -20.89 -3.46 2.16
C THR A 690 -21.42 -2.52 3.23
N ARG A 691 -22.35 -3.03 4.04
CA ARG A 691 -22.92 -2.28 5.17
C ARG A 691 -22.53 -2.92 6.48
N ILE A 692 -22.57 -2.13 7.51
CA ILE A 692 -22.49 -2.59 8.89
C ILE A 692 -23.90 -2.75 9.43
N GLU A 693 -24.22 -3.93 9.93
CA GLU A 693 -25.44 -4.23 10.69
C GLU A 693 -25.07 -5.06 11.91
N ASP A 694 -25.69 -4.81 13.04
CA ASP A 694 -25.40 -5.50 14.29
C ASP A 694 -23.88 -5.55 14.63
N GLY A 695 -23.18 -4.45 14.35
CA GLY A 695 -21.74 -4.30 14.59
C GLY A 695 -20.81 -5.08 13.66
N ASN A 696 -21.33 -5.72 12.61
CA ASN A 696 -20.55 -6.54 11.66
C ASN A 696 -20.86 -6.18 10.21
N VAL A 697 -19.97 -6.59 9.30
CA VAL A 697 -20.23 -6.53 7.85
C VAL A 697 -21.27 -7.57 7.46
N VAL A 698 -22.18 -7.20 6.55
CA VAL A 698 -23.26 -8.11 6.09
C VAL A 698 -22.83 -9.01 4.95
N ASP A 699 -21.85 -8.58 4.14
CA ASP A 699 -21.42 -9.29 2.94
C ASP A 699 -20.15 -10.11 3.23
N LEU A 700 -20.33 -11.40 3.43
CA LEU A 700 -19.24 -12.29 3.86
C LEU A 700 -18.64 -13.11 2.71
N ASN A 701 -19.28 -13.17 1.53
CA ASN A 701 -18.82 -13.99 0.41
C ASN A 701 -19.26 -13.39 -0.93
N LEU A 702 -18.69 -13.90 -2.03
CA LEU A 702 -18.97 -13.49 -3.42
C LEU A 702 -20.43 -13.73 -3.88
N GLY A 703 -21.28 -14.32 -3.04
CA GLY A 703 -22.71 -14.43 -3.27
C GLY A 703 -23.47 -13.12 -3.02
N SER A 704 -22.98 -12.26 -2.12
CA SER A 704 -23.56 -10.96 -1.77
C SER A 704 -22.60 -9.81 -2.08
N TYR A 705 -21.32 -9.92 -1.78
CA TYR A 705 -20.29 -8.96 -2.21
C TYR A 705 -19.92 -9.22 -3.68
N THR A 706 -20.20 -8.26 -4.55
CA THR A 706 -20.13 -8.47 -6.01
C THR A 706 -19.14 -7.53 -6.68
N PRO A 707 -17.83 -7.88 -6.70
CA PRO A 707 -16.83 -7.09 -7.44
C PRO A 707 -17.06 -7.15 -8.96
N LEU A 708 -16.41 -6.27 -9.69
CA LEU A 708 -16.42 -6.20 -11.15
C LEU A 708 -16.16 -7.58 -11.78
N ARG A 709 -16.92 -7.93 -12.80
CA ARG A 709 -16.78 -9.20 -13.53
C ARG A 709 -16.10 -8.98 -14.90
N MET A 710 -15.50 -10.03 -15.44
CA MET A 710 -14.82 -10.00 -16.74
C MET A 710 -15.67 -9.45 -17.88
N VAL A 711 -16.98 -9.64 -17.84
CA VAL A 711 -17.93 -9.17 -18.87
C VAL A 711 -18.07 -7.64 -18.85
N ASP A 712 -17.82 -7.01 -17.71
CA ASP A 712 -17.99 -5.58 -17.47
C ASP A 712 -16.66 -4.80 -17.60
N VAL A 713 -15.56 -5.50 -17.95
CA VAL A 713 -14.23 -4.87 -18.10
C VAL A 713 -14.19 -4.04 -19.38
N PRO A 714 -13.97 -2.70 -19.27
CA PRO A 714 -13.88 -1.82 -20.42
C PRO A 714 -12.52 -1.93 -21.12
N GLN A 715 -12.38 -1.24 -22.25
CA GLN A 715 -11.08 -0.98 -22.84
C GLN A 715 -10.28 0.00 -21.95
N ILE A 716 -8.98 -0.29 -21.74
CA ILE A 716 -8.10 0.56 -20.96
C ILE A 716 -6.90 0.98 -21.80
N GLU A 717 -6.56 2.25 -21.76
CA GLU A 717 -5.38 2.82 -22.39
C GLU A 717 -4.58 3.62 -21.38
N VAL A 718 -3.30 3.25 -21.17
CA VAL A 718 -2.41 3.85 -20.19
C VAL A 718 -1.25 4.54 -20.89
N ALA A 719 -0.98 5.79 -20.51
CA ALA A 719 0.16 6.57 -20.95
C ALA A 719 1.01 7.00 -19.75
N PHE A 720 2.33 6.91 -19.90
CA PHE A 720 3.29 7.49 -18.96
C PHE A 720 3.91 8.74 -19.56
N VAL A 721 4.07 9.78 -18.74
CA VAL A 721 4.84 10.96 -19.12
C VAL A 721 6.32 10.59 -19.01
N GLU A 722 7.09 10.85 -20.06
CA GLU A 722 8.53 10.66 -20.04
C GLU A 722 9.17 11.64 -19.04
N SER A 723 9.90 11.11 -18.07
CA SER A 723 10.50 11.88 -17.01
C SER A 723 11.79 11.22 -16.51
N THR A 724 12.75 12.05 -16.11
CA THR A 724 13.99 11.63 -15.46
C THR A 724 14.01 11.93 -13.97
N GLU A 725 12.88 12.43 -13.45
CA GLU A 725 12.70 12.70 -12.02
C GLU A 725 12.75 11.40 -11.20
N VAL A 726 12.95 11.56 -9.89
CA VAL A 726 12.97 10.42 -8.95
C VAL A 726 11.67 9.61 -9.09
N PRO A 727 11.77 8.28 -9.23
CA PRO A 727 10.58 7.45 -9.35
C PRO A 727 9.73 7.48 -8.09
N VAL A 728 8.42 7.54 -8.28
CA VAL A 728 7.41 7.36 -7.24
C VAL A 728 6.49 6.18 -7.58
N GLY A 729 5.59 5.79 -6.68
CA GLY A 729 4.85 4.54 -6.83
C GLY A 729 3.62 4.64 -7.71
N LEU A 730 3.26 3.52 -8.32
CA LEU A 730 2.11 3.37 -9.22
C LEU A 730 1.07 2.35 -8.71
N GLY A 731 1.30 1.78 -7.52
CA GLY A 731 0.44 0.71 -6.98
C GLY A 731 -1.00 1.13 -6.72
N GLU A 732 -1.24 2.39 -6.38
CA GLU A 732 -2.51 2.88 -5.83
C GLU A 732 -3.12 4.06 -6.61
N PRO A 733 -2.36 5.01 -7.19
CA PRO A 733 -2.92 6.26 -7.73
C PRO A 733 -4.01 6.07 -8.79
N GLY A 734 -3.91 5.05 -9.63
CA GLY A 734 -4.91 4.78 -10.67
C GLY A 734 -6.32 4.48 -10.14
N THR A 735 -6.44 4.06 -8.88
CA THR A 735 -7.75 3.80 -8.24
C THR A 735 -8.54 5.10 -8.00
N THR A 736 -7.84 6.18 -7.69
CA THR A 736 -8.41 7.40 -7.08
C THR A 736 -9.15 8.31 -8.05
N VAL A 737 -8.89 8.18 -9.35
CA VAL A 737 -9.44 9.06 -10.40
C VAL A 737 -10.66 8.47 -11.13
N ILE A 738 -10.98 7.19 -10.89
CA ILE A 738 -12.02 6.51 -11.67
C ILE A 738 -13.42 6.88 -11.18
N ALA A 739 -13.69 6.78 -9.88
CA ALA A 739 -15.00 7.08 -9.33
C ALA A 739 -15.46 8.53 -9.65
N PRO A 740 -14.63 9.58 -9.44
CA PRO A 740 -15.04 10.93 -9.81
C PRO A 740 -15.18 11.12 -11.33
N ALA A 741 -14.33 10.49 -12.15
CA ALA A 741 -14.48 10.57 -13.61
C ALA A 741 -15.80 9.92 -14.07
N ILE A 742 -16.23 8.81 -13.46
CA ILE A 742 -17.53 8.19 -13.71
C ILE A 742 -18.66 9.11 -13.29
N ALA A 743 -18.65 9.67 -12.08
CA ALA A 743 -19.70 10.57 -11.59
C ALA A 743 -19.84 11.80 -12.48
N ASN A 744 -18.72 12.38 -12.94
CA ASN A 744 -18.69 13.51 -13.86
C ASN A 744 -19.19 13.11 -15.27
N ALA A 745 -18.88 11.90 -15.75
CA ALA A 745 -19.42 11.39 -17.01
C ALA A 745 -20.95 11.17 -16.96
N ILE A 746 -21.47 10.64 -15.86
CA ILE A 746 -22.92 10.48 -15.64
C ILE A 746 -23.62 11.84 -15.70
N PHE A 747 -23.09 12.85 -15.01
CA PHE A 747 -23.64 14.20 -15.09
C PHE A 747 -23.63 14.75 -16.53
N ASN A 748 -22.53 14.56 -17.24
CA ASN A 748 -22.42 14.99 -18.62
C ASN A 748 -23.37 14.23 -19.57
N ALA A 749 -23.74 12.99 -19.25
CA ALA A 749 -24.62 12.16 -20.05
C ALA A 749 -26.11 12.52 -19.89
N ASN A 750 -26.56 12.81 -18.66
CA ASN A 750 -27.99 12.98 -18.38
C ASN A 750 -28.32 14.04 -17.32
N GLY A 751 -27.33 14.70 -16.71
CA GLY A 751 -27.52 15.73 -15.68
C GLY A 751 -27.66 15.22 -14.26
N ALA A 752 -27.60 13.90 -14.01
CA ALA A 752 -27.68 13.34 -12.66
C ALA A 752 -26.39 13.60 -11.87
N ARG A 753 -26.48 14.31 -10.75
CA ARG A 753 -25.34 14.55 -9.84
C ARG A 753 -25.38 13.57 -8.67
N VAL A 754 -24.62 12.49 -8.76
CA VAL A 754 -24.53 11.45 -7.72
C VAL A 754 -23.35 11.74 -6.79
N ARG A 755 -23.61 11.75 -5.47
CA ARG A 755 -22.64 12.10 -4.43
C ARG A 755 -22.43 10.96 -3.41
N HIS A 756 -22.75 9.74 -3.81
CA HIS A 756 -22.60 8.54 -2.98
C HIS A 756 -21.88 7.42 -3.75
N LEU A 757 -21.02 6.65 -3.08
CA LEU A 757 -20.42 5.43 -3.61
C LEU A 757 -20.88 4.20 -2.79
N PRO A 758 -21.16 3.07 -3.49
CA PRO A 758 -21.17 2.88 -4.94
C PRO A 758 -22.36 3.59 -5.62
N ILE A 759 -22.16 3.97 -6.89
CA ILE A 759 -23.20 4.57 -7.73
C ILE A 759 -24.12 3.46 -8.26
N THR A 760 -25.40 3.53 -7.95
CA THR A 760 -26.41 2.58 -8.43
C THR A 760 -27.36 3.26 -9.44
N GLY A 761 -28.03 2.45 -10.28
CA GLY A 761 -29.06 2.96 -11.21
C GLY A 761 -30.15 3.73 -10.50
N ASP A 762 -30.64 3.20 -9.36
CA ASP A 762 -31.66 3.88 -8.53
C ASP A 762 -31.17 5.25 -8.03
N ALA A 763 -29.91 5.37 -7.64
CA ALA A 763 -29.35 6.65 -7.19
C ALA A 763 -29.25 7.66 -8.34
N ILE A 764 -28.96 7.22 -9.56
CA ILE A 764 -28.95 8.06 -10.76
C ILE A 764 -30.37 8.54 -11.08
N LEU A 765 -31.35 7.64 -11.09
CA LEU A 765 -32.76 8.02 -11.35
C LEU A 765 -33.29 9.00 -10.29
N ALA A 766 -33.02 8.74 -9.00
CA ALA A 766 -33.39 9.65 -7.92
C ALA A 766 -32.74 11.03 -8.03
N ALA A 767 -31.51 11.11 -8.53
CA ALA A 767 -30.80 12.39 -8.74
C ALA A 767 -31.37 13.21 -9.90
N LEU A 768 -32.09 12.62 -10.84
CA LEU A 768 -32.80 13.32 -11.93
C LEU A 768 -34.14 13.94 -11.49
N GLU A 769 -34.71 13.44 -10.39
CA GLU A 769 -35.99 13.96 -9.85
C GLU A 769 -35.83 15.20 -8.96
N ASN A 770 -34.59 15.46 -8.49
CA ASN A 770 -34.22 16.58 -7.61
C ASN A 770 -33.52 17.70 -8.36
#